data_f03c90d0d7550498f63c80773883b4f7
#
_entry.id   f03c90d0d7550498f63c80773883b4f7
#
_cell.length_a   1.000
_cell.length_b   1.000
_cell.length_c   1.000
_cell.angle_alpha   90.00
_cell.angle_beta   90.00
_cell.angle_gamma   90.00
#
_symmetry.space_group_name_H-M   'P 1'
#
loop_
_entity.id
_entity.type
_entity.pdbx_description
1 polymer ?
#
loop_
_entity_poly.entity_id
_entity_poly.type
_entity_poly.pdbx_seq_one_letter_code
_entity_poly.pdbx_strand_id
1 'polypeptide(L)'
;MAEEPTSTATKQDVSASDGRLSKPTKATSTTSTYRSKLITWFGHVLTGASAIGAAMLSTSGMGMVQLMESQAISTFFQLRGPVNPPEDIVILAIDNQSVSVPEQYYKTNPQQYAYLEPLKSFPFKRAAYAQVIEKLVQAGAKAVALDVVFDTPSSYGPADDRQLQAALEKYGGKVTLAALYEHFDTHQGNFVQLTQPQRMFHKGSVSIGTVNFPIEVDGKIHRLASEYTQLLATNDLITDKMPSFDEAVLRAAQINYPRPKGDRIHFWGTSGTFEQIPFWYVLDPENWQNYLQRGKVFRNKIVIIGATAQLGNDFYAVAAGSHWLYPERMAGVEIHANAIATLMYDKAIAQGITSPPLRGLFVLTIVGGAILICTRSKRGSTRFILSLGLATMWGGMSYVLFIANDLIFPTTIPIIAIAFSGFTYLGTEVIRESIKKRQLIDIFRKHQSSAVVQEIISQQDDLQDLLQQRNLALAGIILGGRYKIVKVLGSGGFSETYISEDTHRPGNPRCVVKQLKPANTKSTGLQLARRLFNSEAQTLERLGNHPQIPQLLAYFEQNEEFYLVQEFIVGHPLSQELSSGQCLSETTVIDTLRDLLQTLAFVHENKVIHRDIKPSNIIRRHSDWKLVLIDFGAVKDVSAPPMENQEHTPFTIGIGTKGYAPNEQCFGRPQYSSDIYAVGMIGIKALTGISPHEFKRDSEGELQWRDKVEVSEPLADILSQMVLEDYKQRYQTAREALIAFEQLSTYINKNTMRQNNSSIPTAPSDDPDAPTTPWQD
;
A
#
# COMPACT_ATOMS: atom_id res chain seq x y z
N MET A 1 16.76 -69.49 40.01
CA MET A 1 17.66 -68.93 41.00
C MET A 1 17.14 -67.53 41.21
N ALA A 2 16.18 -67.37 42.13
CA ALA A 2 16.37 -67.11 43.53
C ALA A 2 17.18 -65.83 43.71
N GLU A 3 16.77 -64.78 44.32
CA GLU A 3 15.98 -64.55 45.54
C GLU A 3 15.51 -63.11 45.67
N GLU A 4 14.30 -62.92 46.11
CA GLU A 4 13.84 -61.83 46.97
C GLU A 4 14.41 -62.10 48.40
N PRO A 5 14.15 -61.31 49.47
CA PRO A 5 13.57 -59.92 49.63
C PRO A 5 14.32 -59.11 50.72
N THR A 6 13.81 -57.86 51.05
CA THR A 6 13.46 -57.39 52.44
C THR A 6 13.16 -55.90 52.40
N SER A 7 11.97 -55.47 52.62
CA SER A 7 11.28 -54.91 53.81
C SER A 7 12.10 -54.03 54.73
N THR A 8 11.78 -52.80 54.87
CA THR A 8 11.49 -52.12 56.15
C THR A 8 10.71 -50.80 56.01
N ALA A 9 9.77 -50.67 56.91
CA ALA A 9 8.73 -49.66 57.03
C ALA A 9 9.18 -48.38 57.80
N THR A 10 8.29 -47.39 57.72
CA THR A 10 7.93 -46.38 58.69
C THR A 10 8.70 -45.05 58.68
N LYS A 11 8.05 -43.96 58.25
CA LYS A 11 7.48 -42.96 59.19
C LYS A 11 6.63 -41.92 58.48
N GLN A 12 5.43 -41.72 58.95
CA GLN A 12 4.57 -40.58 58.71
C GLN A 12 5.22 -39.32 59.25
N ASP A 13 5.18 -38.25 58.46
CA ASP A 13 5.14 -36.89 58.98
C ASP A 13 4.12 -36.07 58.23
N VAL A 14 3.17 -35.56 58.94
CA VAL A 14 2.09 -34.66 58.57
C VAL A 14 2.69 -33.26 58.49
N SER A 15 2.62 -32.60 57.34
CA SER A 15 2.78 -31.17 57.27
C SER A 15 1.86 -30.56 56.20
N ALA A 16 1.08 -29.65 56.70
CA ALA A 16 0.19 -28.64 56.09
C ALA A 16 0.24 -28.44 54.58
N SER A 17 -0.93 -28.58 53.95
CA SER A 17 -1.21 -28.21 52.57
C SER A 17 -1.43 -26.70 52.48
N ASP A 18 -0.44 -25.99 51.97
CA ASP A 18 -0.54 -24.62 51.52
C ASP A 18 -1.28 -24.58 50.17
N GLY A 19 -2.49 -24.05 50.18
CA GLY A 19 -3.34 -23.88 48.98
C GLY A 19 -2.82 -22.78 48.08
N ARG A 20 -1.94 -23.10 47.13
CA ARG A 20 -1.59 -22.24 46.02
C ARG A 20 -2.57 -22.44 44.87
N LEU A 21 -3.41 -21.43 44.64
CA LEU A 21 -4.18 -21.26 43.43
C LEU A 21 -3.28 -21.43 42.18
N SER A 22 -3.55 -22.47 41.40
CA SER A 22 -2.93 -22.64 40.08
C SER A 22 -3.32 -21.51 39.15
N LYS A 23 -2.34 -20.66 38.77
CA LYS A 23 -2.47 -19.68 37.72
C LYS A 23 -2.85 -20.36 36.40
N PRO A 24 -3.74 -19.77 35.56
CA PRO A 24 -4.09 -20.36 34.29
C PRO A 24 -2.87 -20.46 33.37
N THR A 25 -2.70 -21.61 32.78
CA THR A 25 -1.59 -22.00 31.91
C THR A 25 -1.38 -21.02 30.76
N LYS A 26 -0.24 -20.33 30.77
CA LYS A 26 0.29 -19.41 29.72
C LYS A 26 0.67 -20.11 28.37
N ALA A 27 0.15 -21.29 28.07
CA ALA A 27 0.66 -22.08 26.93
C ALA A 27 0.15 -21.67 25.54
N THR A 28 -0.91 -20.86 25.43
CA THR A 28 -1.48 -20.48 24.13
C THR A 28 -1.06 -19.10 23.63
N SER A 29 -0.55 -18.22 24.50
CA SER A 29 -0.08 -16.88 24.09
C SER A 29 1.36 -16.86 23.56
N THR A 30 2.18 -17.84 23.91
CA THR A 30 3.60 -17.93 23.52
C THR A 30 3.81 -18.34 22.07
N THR A 31 2.99 -19.24 21.52
CA THR A 31 3.12 -19.72 20.12
C THR A 31 2.74 -18.66 19.08
N SER A 32 1.78 -17.78 19.37
CA SER A 32 1.34 -16.71 18.46
C SER A 32 2.38 -15.59 18.35
N THR A 33 2.94 -15.16 19.47
CA THR A 33 4.01 -14.15 19.49
C THR A 33 5.30 -14.67 18.83
N TYR A 34 5.56 -15.97 18.90
CA TYR A 34 6.74 -16.57 18.28
C TYR A 34 6.63 -16.60 16.75
N ARG A 35 5.48 -16.99 16.18
CA ARG A 35 5.23 -17.00 14.73
C ARG A 35 5.29 -15.59 14.11
N SER A 36 4.74 -14.61 14.78
CA SER A 36 4.78 -13.21 14.30
C SER A 36 6.21 -12.63 14.32
N LYS A 37 7.02 -12.95 15.32
CA LYS A 37 8.44 -12.59 15.38
C LYS A 37 9.26 -13.29 14.29
N LEU A 38 8.96 -14.56 14.01
CA LEU A 38 9.64 -15.37 12.99
C LEU A 38 9.42 -14.81 11.57
N ILE A 39 8.21 -14.35 11.24
CA ILE A 39 7.90 -13.71 9.95
C ILE A 39 8.66 -12.40 9.80
N THR A 40 8.71 -11.58 10.85
CA THR A 40 9.47 -10.32 10.81
C THR A 40 10.97 -10.58 10.65
N TRP A 41 11.50 -11.56 11.36
CA TRP A 41 12.90 -11.99 11.24
C TRP A 41 13.20 -12.51 9.82
N PHE A 42 12.32 -13.33 9.26
CA PHE A 42 12.44 -13.83 7.89
C PHE A 42 12.48 -12.67 6.86
N GLY A 43 11.65 -11.65 7.05
CA GLY A 43 11.69 -10.44 6.22
C GLY A 43 13.06 -9.73 6.28
N HIS A 44 13.65 -9.60 7.46
CA HIS A 44 14.98 -9.00 7.60
C HIS A 44 16.10 -9.88 7.00
N VAL A 45 16.00 -11.19 7.14
CA VAL A 45 16.96 -12.13 6.51
C VAL A 45 16.87 -12.04 4.99
N LEU A 46 15.66 -12.03 4.42
CA LEU A 46 15.46 -11.95 2.98
C LEU A 46 15.95 -10.62 2.40
N THR A 47 15.72 -9.50 3.09
CA THR A 47 16.24 -8.19 2.67
C THR A 47 17.76 -8.11 2.81
N GLY A 48 18.34 -8.69 3.86
CA GLY A 48 19.80 -8.81 4.01
C GLY A 48 20.43 -9.68 2.91
N ALA A 49 19.81 -10.82 2.61
CA ALA A 49 20.23 -11.69 1.51
C ALA A 49 20.13 -11.00 0.15
N SER A 50 19.08 -10.18 -0.08
CA SER A 50 18.96 -9.39 -1.32
C SER A 50 20.06 -8.35 -1.47
N ALA A 51 20.51 -7.71 -0.38
CA ALA A 51 21.63 -6.77 -0.42
C ALA A 51 22.95 -7.46 -0.78
N ILE A 52 23.20 -8.62 -0.19
CA ILE A 52 24.39 -9.44 -0.50
C ILE A 52 24.31 -9.94 -1.95
N GLY A 53 23.15 -10.44 -2.37
CA GLY A 53 22.91 -10.88 -3.75
C GLY A 53 23.12 -9.76 -4.77
N ALA A 54 22.63 -8.55 -4.49
CA ALA A 54 22.85 -7.36 -5.32
C ALA A 54 24.34 -7.01 -5.43
N ALA A 55 25.08 -7.06 -4.32
CA ALA A 55 26.52 -6.83 -4.30
C ALA A 55 27.26 -7.87 -5.16
N MET A 56 26.94 -9.16 -5.02
CA MET A 56 27.52 -10.25 -5.80
C MET A 56 27.18 -10.12 -7.29
N LEU A 57 25.92 -9.80 -7.64
CA LEU A 57 25.51 -9.58 -9.03
C LEU A 57 26.29 -8.41 -9.65
N SER A 58 26.51 -7.34 -8.91
CA SER A 58 27.27 -6.18 -9.39
C SER A 58 28.75 -6.50 -9.66
N THR A 59 29.30 -7.56 -9.04
CA THR A 59 30.70 -8.00 -9.28
C THR A 59 30.83 -9.03 -10.37
N SER A 60 29.74 -9.73 -10.73
CA SER A 60 29.78 -10.96 -11.53
C SER A 60 30.06 -10.75 -13.02
N GLY A 61 29.98 -9.52 -13.55
CA GLY A 61 30.11 -9.25 -14.98
C GLY A 61 29.08 -9.94 -15.87
N MET A 62 27.95 -10.42 -15.31
CA MET A 62 26.90 -11.10 -16.07
C MET A 62 26.30 -10.21 -17.13
N GLY A 63 26.09 -10.72 -18.34
CA GLY A 63 25.53 -9.97 -19.47
C GLY A 63 24.18 -9.31 -19.16
N MET A 64 23.33 -9.93 -18.34
CA MET A 64 22.06 -9.32 -17.91
C MET A 64 22.28 -8.05 -17.07
N VAL A 65 23.26 -8.03 -16.18
CA VAL A 65 23.59 -6.86 -15.36
C VAL A 65 24.13 -5.74 -16.25
N GLN A 66 25.03 -6.10 -17.20
CA GLN A 66 25.58 -5.16 -18.17
C GLN A 66 24.46 -4.57 -19.03
N LEU A 67 23.53 -5.41 -19.53
CA LEU A 67 22.37 -4.96 -20.29
C LEU A 67 21.53 -3.93 -19.52
N MET A 68 21.21 -4.19 -18.26
CA MET A 68 20.44 -3.28 -17.42
C MET A 68 21.16 -1.95 -17.18
N GLU A 69 22.46 -1.99 -16.90
CA GLU A 69 23.26 -0.76 -16.69
C GLU A 69 23.40 0.03 -18.00
N SER A 70 23.60 -0.62 -19.15
CA SER A 70 23.65 0.05 -20.46
C SER A 70 22.30 0.70 -20.82
N GLN A 71 21.17 0.08 -20.45
CA GLN A 71 19.85 0.68 -20.60
C GLN A 71 19.66 1.90 -19.69
N ALA A 72 20.19 1.88 -18.48
CA ALA A 72 20.15 3.04 -17.58
C ALA A 72 20.94 4.22 -18.19
N ILE A 73 22.12 3.96 -18.77
CA ILE A 73 22.93 4.99 -19.47
C ILE A 73 22.15 5.55 -20.66
N SER A 74 21.56 4.70 -21.48
CA SER A 74 20.71 5.16 -22.59
C SER A 74 19.55 6.02 -22.11
N THR A 75 18.91 5.66 -20.98
CA THR A 75 17.87 6.47 -20.36
C THR A 75 18.38 7.82 -19.89
N PHE A 76 19.60 7.87 -19.35
CA PHE A 76 20.21 9.12 -18.92
C PHE A 76 20.47 10.06 -20.12
N PHE A 77 20.94 9.56 -21.26
CA PHE A 77 21.07 10.35 -22.48
C PHE A 77 19.71 10.89 -22.96
N GLN A 78 18.67 10.05 -22.95
CA GLN A 78 17.32 10.47 -23.33
C GLN A 78 16.76 11.55 -22.42
N LEU A 79 16.93 11.42 -21.09
CA LEU A 79 16.49 12.44 -20.12
C LEU A 79 17.28 13.74 -20.23
N ARG A 80 18.58 13.69 -20.55
CA ARG A 80 19.39 14.86 -20.78
C ARG A 80 18.97 15.61 -22.05
N GLY A 81 18.54 14.86 -23.08
CA GLY A 81 18.25 15.42 -24.40
C GLY A 81 19.50 15.84 -25.18
N PRO A 82 19.32 16.41 -26.38
CA PRO A 82 20.42 16.90 -27.22
C PRO A 82 21.08 18.15 -26.59
N VAL A 83 22.41 18.22 -26.74
CA VAL A 83 23.23 19.38 -26.36
C VAL A 83 23.88 19.93 -27.62
N ASN A 84 24.18 21.21 -27.66
CA ASN A 84 24.82 21.81 -28.82
C ASN A 84 26.18 21.16 -29.08
N PRO A 85 26.40 20.62 -30.31
CA PRO A 85 27.67 20.00 -30.65
C PRO A 85 28.76 21.08 -30.84
N PRO A 86 30.05 20.71 -30.66
CA PRO A 86 31.12 21.62 -30.93
C PRO A 86 31.18 22.06 -32.40
N GLU A 87 31.40 23.34 -32.64
CA GLU A 87 31.49 23.90 -33.98
C GLU A 87 32.81 23.58 -34.71
N ASP A 88 33.79 23.01 -34.00
CA ASP A 88 35.11 22.64 -34.54
C ASP A 88 35.10 21.40 -35.45
N ILE A 89 33.99 20.67 -35.54
CA ILE A 89 33.83 19.43 -36.31
C ILE A 89 32.70 19.63 -37.31
N VAL A 90 32.93 19.26 -38.55
CA VAL A 90 31.96 19.27 -39.64
C VAL A 90 31.99 17.96 -40.37
N ILE A 91 30.81 17.42 -40.65
CA ILE A 91 30.66 16.21 -41.43
C ILE A 91 30.39 16.57 -42.89
N LEU A 92 31.31 16.16 -43.77
CA LEU A 92 31.09 16.24 -45.20
C LEU A 92 30.43 14.95 -45.69
N ALA A 93 29.12 14.98 -45.79
CA ALA A 93 28.27 13.80 -45.89
C ALA A 93 28.20 13.27 -47.34
N ILE A 94 28.56 12.00 -47.52
CA ILE A 94 28.22 11.27 -48.73
C ILE A 94 26.76 10.79 -48.55
N ASP A 95 25.85 11.73 -48.76
CA ASP A 95 24.40 11.55 -48.60
C ASP A 95 23.72 11.12 -49.93
N ASN A 96 22.41 10.91 -49.91
CA ASN A 96 21.63 10.57 -51.10
C ASN A 96 21.71 11.68 -52.19
N GLN A 97 21.83 12.91 -51.78
CA GLN A 97 21.99 14.02 -52.73
C GLN A 97 23.36 13.97 -53.41
N SER A 98 24.42 13.70 -52.65
CA SER A 98 25.78 13.58 -53.16
C SER A 98 25.92 12.42 -54.20
N VAL A 99 25.09 11.37 -54.05
CA VAL A 99 25.10 10.25 -55.01
C VAL A 99 24.24 10.51 -56.21
N SER A 100 23.06 11.14 -56.08
CA SER A 100 22.08 11.27 -57.15
C SER A 100 22.20 12.54 -57.98
N VAL A 101 22.43 13.68 -57.35
CA VAL A 101 22.41 14.99 -58.01
C VAL A 101 23.56 15.20 -59.00
N PRO A 102 24.84 14.89 -58.67
CA PRO A 102 25.94 14.95 -59.61
C PRO A 102 25.76 14.08 -60.83
N GLU A 103 25.24 12.86 -60.66
CA GLU A 103 24.93 11.95 -61.76
C GLU A 103 23.89 12.52 -62.70
N GLN A 104 22.81 13.09 -62.18
CA GLN A 104 21.74 13.70 -62.98
C GLN A 104 22.24 14.93 -63.74
N TYR A 105 22.97 15.85 -63.10
CA TYR A 105 23.53 17.02 -63.72
C TYR A 105 24.51 16.67 -64.83
N TYR A 106 25.42 15.76 -64.55
CA TYR A 106 26.38 15.33 -65.55
C TYR A 106 25.71 14.63 -66.74
N LYS A 107 24.66 13.81 -66.54
CA LYS A 107 23.88 13.19 -67.64
C LYS A 107 23.12 14.22 -68.49
N THR A 108 22.63 15.31 -67.87
CA THR A 108 21.85 16.35 -68.56
C THR A 108 22.73 17.16 -69.50
N ASN A 109 23.89 17.62 -69.04
CA ASN A 109 24.84 18.37 -69.81
C ASN A 109 26.31 18.14 -69.41
N PRO A 110 26.97 17.12 -69.99
CA PRO A 110 28.34 16.77 -69.62
C PRO A 110 29.38 17.84 -69.82
N GLN A 111 29.17 18.77 -70.76
CA GLN A 111 30.11 19.85 -70.99
C GLN A 111 29.99 20.95 -69.92
N GLN A 112 28.79 21.36 -69.54
CA GLN A 112 28.54 22.34 -68.52
C GLN A 112 28.95 21.84 -67.13
N TYR A 113 28.68 20.56 -66.79
CA TYR A 113 28.92 19.97 -65.51
C TYR A 113 30.16 19.05 -65.46
N ALA A 114 31.15 19.33 -66.35
CA ALA A 114 32.37 18.55 -66.45
C ALA A 114 33.14 18.38 -65.11
N TYR A 115 33.01 19.37 -64.20
CA TYR A 115 33.57 19.34 -62.85
C TYR A 115 32.94 18.28 -61.94
N LEU A 116 31.73 17.79 -62.24
CA LEU A 116 31.07 16.67 -61.50
C LEU A 116 31.41 15.29 -62.08
N GLU A 117 32.23 15.23 -63.11
CA GLU A 117 32.63 13.93 -63.74
C GLU A 117 33.18 12.92 -62.69
N PRO A 118 33.98 13.31 -61.69
CA PRO A 118 34.44 12.38 -60.68
C PRO A 118 33.36 11.84 -59.74
N LEU A 119 32.18 12.47 -59.71
CA LEU A 119 31.04 12.11 -58.88
C LEU A 119 29.86 11.45 -59.69
N LYS A 120 30.04 11.22 -60.97
CA LYS A 120 28.97 10.75 -61.90
C LYS A 120 28.41 9.39 -61.60
N SER A 121 29.09 8.59 -60.78
CA SER A 121 28.62 7.27 -60.33
C SER A 121 29.27 6.92 -59.01
N PHE A 122 28.50 6.21 -58.15
CA PHE A 122 29.01 5.69 -56.89
C PHE A 122 29.45 4.21 -57.08
N PRO A 123 30.58 3.76 -56.49
CA PRO A 123 31.56 4.52 -55.71
C PRO A 123 32.26 5.63 -56.51
N PHE A 124 32.52 6.77 -55.88
CA PHE A 124 33.15 7.91 -56.53
C PHE A 124 34.59 7.62 -56.97
N LYS A 125 35.02 8.31 -58.02
CA LYS A 125 36.43 8.27 -58.37
C LYS A 125 37.29 8.80 -57.22
N ARG A 126 38.49 8.23 -57.08
CA ARG A 126 39.48 8.70 -56.12
C ARG A 126 39.92 10.13 -56.38
N ALA A 127 39.85 10.57 -57.63
CA ALA A 127 40.04 11.99 -58.07
C ALA A 127 39.08 12.94 -57.36
N ALA A 128 37.84 12.54 -57.04
CA ALA A 128 36.91 13.38 -56.28
C ALA A 128 37.46 13.69 -54.86
N TYR A 129 37.90 12.61 -54.16
CA TYR A 129 38.48 12.78 -52.85
C TYR A 129 39.78 13.58 -52.88
N ALA A 130 40.63 13.42 -53.90
CA ALA A 130 41.83 14.19 -54.08
C ALA A 130 41.55 15.68 -54.21
N GLN A 131 40.61 16.05 -55.06
CA GLN A 131 40.18 17.47 -55.26
C GLN A 131 39.53 18.06 -54.00
N VAL A 132 38.71 17.28 -53.28
CA VAL A 132 38.10 17.72 -52.00
C VAL A 132 39.16 17.95 -50.93
N ILE A 133 40.08 17.01 -50.74
CA ILE A 133 41.24 17.21 -49.81
C ILE A 133 41.99 18.50 -50.11
N GLU A 134 42.33 18.72 -51.39
CA GLU A 134 43.05 19.90 -51.79
C GLU A 134 42.28 21.19 -51.44
N LYS A 135 40.99 21.28 -51.85
CA LYS A 135 40.16 22.45 -51.55
C LYS A 135 39.99 22.69 -50.05
N LEU A 136 39.73 21.65 -49.24
CA LEU A 136 39.55 21.75 -47.79
C LEU A 136 40.85 22.22 -47.08
N VAL A 137 41.98 21.63 -47.43
CA VAL A 137 43.25 22.02 -46.82
C VAL A 137 43.67 23.44 -47.20
N GLN A 138 43.44 23.86 -48.49
CA GLN A 138 43.63 25.22 -48.96
C GLN A 138 42.67 26.23 -48.28
N ALA A 139 41.43 25.80 -47.97
CA ALA A 139 40.48 26.60 -47.21
C ALA A 139 40.84 26.74 -45.70
N GLY A 140 41.86 26.04 -45.26
CA GLY A 140 42.36 26.12 -43.88
C GLY A 140 41.76 25.12 -42.91
N ALA A 141 41.24 23.99 -43.37
CA ALA A 141 40.86 22.88 -42.48
C ALA A 141 42.06 22.45 -41.63
N LYS A 142 41.82 22.12 -40.35
CA LYS A 142 42.86 21.61 -39.45
C LYS A 142 43.26 20.17 -39.84
N ALA A 143 42.24 19.33 -40.11
CA ALA A 143 42.43 17.99 -40.61
C ALA A 143 41.25 17.60 -41.51
N VAL A 144 41.52 16.65 -42.41
CA VAL A 144 40.54 16.00 -43.28
C VAL A 144 40.60 14.50 -43.01
N ALA A 145 39.55 13.94 -42.49
CA ALA A 145 39.45 12.54 -42.14
C ALA A 145 38.49 11.82 -43.12
N LEU A 146 38.99 10.73 -43.75
CA LEU A 146 38.19 9.95 -44.69
C LEU A 146 37.82 8.63 -44.02
N ASP A 147 36.53 8.53 -43.64
CA ASP A 147 35.91 7.31 -43.16
C ASP A 147 35.48 6.44 -44.38
N VAL A 148 36.49 6.11 -45.19
CA VAL A 148 36.42 5.28 -46.39
C VAL A 148 37.69 4.44 -46.45
N VAL A 149 37.53 3.14 -46.55
CA VAL A 149 38.66 2.22 -46.69
C VAL A 149 39.08 2.08 -48.15
N PHE A 150 40.32 2.43 -48.47
CA PHE A 150 40.86 2.33 -49.84
C PHE A 150 41.82 1.13 -49.98
N ASP A 151 41.32 -0.07 -49.75
CA ASP A 151 42.06 -1.33 -49.72
C ASP A 151 42.33 -1.93 -51.10
N THR A 152 41.38 -1.74 -52.03
CA THR A 152 41.43 -2.30 -53.36
C THR A 152 41.74 -1.24 -54.42
N PRO A 153 42.32 -1.62 -55.59
CA PRO A 153 42.53 -0.69 -56.69
C PRO A 153 41.22 -0.06 -57.21
N SER A 154 41.33 1.17 -57.67
CA SER A 154 40.18 1.87 -58.22
C SER A 154 39.61 1.12 -59.47
N SER A 155 38.30 0.99 -59.48
CA SER A 155 37.56 0.46 -60.66
C SER A 155 37.73 1.34 -61.91
N TYR A 156 38.17 2.57 -61.74
CA TYR A 156 38.44 3.53 -62.83
C TYR A 156 39.90 3.50 -63.29
N GLY A 157 40.70 2.58 -62.80
CA GLY A 157 42.06 2.30 -63.24
C GLY A 157 43.13 3.04 -62.44
N PRO A 158 44.42 2.67 -62.66
CA PRO A 158 45.57 3.17 -61.84
C PRO A 158 45.82 4.67 -61.94
N ALA A 159 45.31 5.36 -62.93
CA ALA A 159 45.44 6.82 -63.05
C ALA A 159 44.64 7.56 -61.99
N ASP A 160 43.46 6.99 -61.63
CA ASP A 160 42.60 7.50 -60.60
C ASP A 160 43.26 7.35 -59.20
N ASP A 161 43.85 6.17 -58.90
CA ASP A 161 44.60 5.94 -57.67
C ASP A 161 45.80 6.92 -57.54
N ARG A 162 46.51 7.18 -58.63
CA ARG A 162 47.66 8.12 -58.65
C ARG A 162 47.22 9.56 -58.32
N GLN A 163 45.99 9.98 -58.67
CA GLN A 163 45.49 11.32 -58.31
C GLN A 163 45.33 11.46 -56.79
N LEU A 164 44.72 10.43 -56.16
CA LEU A 164 44.63 10.44 -54.71
C LEU A 164 46.00 10.37 -54.04
N GLN A 165 46.87 9.47 -54.53
CA GLN A 165 48.24 9.40 -54.02
C GLN A 165 48.97 10.74 -54.07
N ALA A 166 48.89 11.49 -55.17
CA ALA A 166 49.53 12.82 -55.31
C ALA A 166 49.00 13.84 -54.32
N ALA A 167 47.65 13.84 -54.06
CA ALA A 167 47.04 14.66 -53.04
C ALA A 167 47.52 14.30 -51.64
N LEU A 168 47.61 13.00 -51.32
CA LEU A 168 48.09 12.48 -50.04
C LEU A 168 49.58 12.80 -49.82
N GLU A 169 50.42 12.67 -50.83
CA GLU A 169 51.83 13.05 -50.75
C GLU A 169 52.01 14.56 -50.44
N LYS A 170 51.15 15.39 -50.98
CA LYS A 170 51.22 16.84 -50.78
C LYS A 170 50.61 17.32 -49.46
N TYR A 171 49.53 16.72 -49.01
CA TYR A 171 48.71 17.18 -47.88
C TYR A 171 48.60 16.16 -46.73
N GLY A 172 49.28 15.00 -46.80
CA GLY A 172 49.11 13.86 -45.89
C GLY A 172 49.27 14.16 -44.45
N GLY A 173 50.09 15.17 -44.05
CA GLY A 173 50.24 15.56 -42.66
C GLY A 173 48.97 16.08 -41.99
N LYS A 174 47.94 16.38 -42.80
CA LYS A 174 46.61 16.79 -42.33
C LYS A 174 45.51 15.80 -42.67
N VAL A 175 45.84 14.65 -43.25
CA VAL A 175 44.87 13.67 -43.74
C VAL A 175 44.92 12.40 -42.92
N THR A 176 43.75 11.88 -42.58
CA THR A 176 43.59 10.55 -41.94
C THR A 176 42.76 9.64 -42.82
N LEU A 177 43.25 8.41 -42.99
CA LEU A 177 42.56 7.33 -43.73
C LEU A 177 42.05 6.27 -42.74
N ALA A 178 40.94 5.65 -43.11
CA ALA A 178 40.30 4.55 -42.37
C ALA A 178 41.02 3.21 -42.63
N ALA A 179 41.16 2.42 -41.58
CA ALA A 179 41.51 0.99 -41.63
C ALA A 179 40.42 0.24 -40.82
N LEU A 180 40.30 -1.05 -41.11
CA LEU A 180 39.18 -1.87 -40.55
C LEU A 180 39.71 -3.21 -40.04
N TYR A 181 39.35 -3.61 -38.84
CA TYR A 181 39.50 -4.99 -38.39
C TYR A 181 38.26 -5.81 -38.84
N GLU A 182 38.51 -6.83 -39.65
CA GLU A 182 37.47 -7.75 -40.13
C GLU A 182 37.55 -9.07 -39.39
N HIS A 183 36.37 -9.61 -38.97
CA HIS A 183 36.31 -10.91 -38.35
C HIS A 183 35.92 -11.96 -39.36
N PHE A 184 36.66 -13.04 -39.39
CA PHE A 184 36.38 -14.18 -40.23
C PHE A 184 36.15 -15.41 -39.37
N ASP A 185 34.94 -15.95 -39.46
CA ASP A 185 34.56 -17.22 -38.86
C ASP A 185 34.83 -18.34 -39.85
N THR A 186 35.85 -19.16 -39.62
CA THR A 186 36.16 -20.29 -40.45
C THR A 186 36.03 -21.62 -39.71
N HIS A 187 35.97 -22.72 -40.43
CA HIS A 187 35.95 -24.06 -39.82
C HIS A 187 37.21 -24.38 -39.02
N GLN A 188 38.29 -23.61 -39.18
CA GLN A 188 39.58 -23.78 -38.50
C GLN A 188 39.75 -22.82 -37.29
N GLY A 189 38.76 -21.95 -36.99
CA GLY A 189 38.77 -20.99 -35.93
C GLY A 189 38.46 -19.55 -36.38
N ASN A 190 38.28 -18.67 -35.42
CA ASN A 190 38.00 -17.26 -35.65
C ASN A 190 39.33 -16.52 -35.71
N PHE A 191 39.53 -15.72 -36.75
CA PHE A 191 40.70 -14.84 -36.82
C PHE A 191 40.27 -13.42 -37.20
N VAL A 192 41.12 -12.46 -36.82
CA VAL A 192 40.90 -11.04 -37.08
C VAL A 192 41.99 -10.59 -38.08
N GLN A 193 41.54 -10.01 -39.17
CA GLN A 193 42.40 -9.46 -40.19
C GLN A 193 42.34 -7.93 -40.19
N LEU A 194 43.46 -7.27 -40.27
CA LEU A 194 43.52 -5.82 -40.44
C LEU A 194 43.54 -5.45 -41.90
N THR A 195 42.47 -4.87 -42.40
CA THR A 195 42.33 -4.31 -43.75
C THR A 195 42.77 -2.84 -43.72
N GLN A 196 43.83 -2.53 -44.44
CA GLN A 196 44.46 -1.21 -44.51
C GLN A 196 44.32 -0.60 -45.89
N PRO A 197 44.39 0.75 -46.01
CA PRO A 197 44.56 1.37 -47.32
C PRO A 197 45.73 0.80 -48.08
N GLN A 198 45.67 0.86 -49.42
CA GLN A 198 46.78 0.37 -50.28
C GLN A 198 48.10 1.02 -49.89
N ARG A 199 49.21 0.28 -49.95
CA ARG A 199 50.55 0.76 -49.56
C ARG A 199 50.96 2.07 -50.26
N MET A 200 50.49 2.34 -51.48
CA MET A 200 50.74 3.58 -52.20
C MET A 200 50.19 4.82 -51.49
N PHE A 201 49.15 4.68 -50.66
CA PHE A 201 48.54 5.75 -49.88
C PHE A 201 49.19 5.96 -48.51
N HIS A 202 50.14 5.14 -48.10
CA HIS A 202 50.89 5.29 -46.86
C HIS A 202 52.02 6.35 -46.93
N LYS A 203 52.14 7.04 -48.06
CA LYS A 203 53.15 8.07 -48.27
C LYS A 203 52.71 9.43 -47.75
N GLY A 204 53.66 10.33 -47.52
CA GLY A 204 53.38 11.71 -47.21
C GLY A 204 52.87 12.02 -45.77
N SER A 205 53.30 11.24 -44.77
CA SER A 205 52.91 11.44 -43.38
C SER A 205 51.42 11.31 -43.09
N VAL A 206 50.71 10.55 -43.91
CA VAL A 206 49.25 10.26 -43.72
C VAL A 206 49.04 9.50 -42.41
N SER A 207 48.07 9.93 -41.59
CA SER A 207 47.65 9.19 -40.42
C SER A 207 46.67 8.07 -40.85
N ILE A 208 46.78 6.90 -40.22
CA ILE A 208 45.88 5.78 -40.45
C ILE A 208 45.31 5.33 -39.11
N GLY A 209 44.04 5.06 -39.03
CA GLY A 209 43.40 4.59 -37.81
C GLY A 209 42.20 3.68 -38.05
N THR A 210 41.89 2.81 -37.08
CA THR A 210 40.82 1.82 -37.17
C THR A 210 39.47 2.40 -36.81
N VAL A 211 38.45 2.13 -37.64
CA VAL A 211 37.09 2.66 -37.48
C VAL A 211 36.16 1.81 -36.63
N ASN A 212 36.66 0.65 -36.15
CA ASN A 212 35.81 -0.27 -35.39
C ASN A 212 35.48 0.27 -34.00
N PHE A 213 34.19 0.16 -33.62
CA PHE A 213 33.72 0.39 -32.28
C PHE A 213 33.31 -0.93 -31.60
N PRO A 214 33.51 -1.08 -30.29
CA PRO A 214 32.93 -2.22 -29.57
C PRO A 214 31.40 -2.08 -29.47
N ILE A 215 30.70 -3.14 -29.86
CA ILE A 215 29.25 -3.26 -29.70
C ILE A 215 28.99 -3.96 -28.36
N GLU A 216 28.25 -3.35 -27.47
CA GLU A 216 27.93 -3.91 -26.16
C GLU A 216 26.78 -4.93 -26.23
N VAL A 217 26.48 -5.59 -25.11
CA VAL A 217 25.46 -6.64 -24.99
C VAL A 217 24.03 -6.18 -25.34
N ASP A 218 23.76 -4.88 -25.33
CA ASP A 218 22.50 -4.27 -25.76
C ASP A 218 22.43 -3.97 -27.26
N GLY A 219 23.47 -4.36 -28.01
CA GLY A 219 23.58 -4.12 -29.44
C GLY A 219 23.94 -2.68 -29.82
N LYS A 220 24.36 -1.86 -28.87
CA LYS A 220 24.67 -0.44 -29.07
C LYS A 220 26.15 -0.12 -28.89
N ILE A 221 26.58 0.97 -29.51
CA ILE A 221 27.90 1.55 -29.30
C ILE A 221 27.82 2.53 -28.12
N HIS A 222 28.64 2.28 -27.12
CA HIS A 222 28.80 3.11 -25.92
C HIS A 222 30.22 3.60 -25.74
N ARG A 223 31.23 2.82 -26.19
CA ARG A 223 32.66 3.01 -25.89
C ARG A 223 33.41 3.63 -27.04
N LEU A 224 34.54 4.23 -26.70
CA LEU A 224 35.50 4.78 -27.66
C LEU A 224 36.06 3.66 -28.56
N ALA A 225 36.43 4.00 -29.79
CA ALA A 225 37.01 3.05 -30.76
C ALA A 225 38.33 2.45 -30.25
N SER A 226 39.13 3.16 -29.44
CA SER A 226 40.36 2.66 -28.82
C SER A 226 40.13 1.43 -27.94
N GLU A 227 38.96 1.30 -27.34
CA GLU A 227 38.57 0.14 -26.52
C GLU A 227 38.41 -1.14 -27.35
N TYR A 228 38.00 -1.02 -28.64
CA TYR A 228 37.93 -2.16 -29.54
C TYR A 228 39.28 -2.80 -29.77
N THR A 229 40.31 -1.98 -30.12
CA THR A 229 41.66 -2.43 -30.30
C THR A 229 42.26 -3.01 -29.01
N GLN A 230 41.90 -2.42 -27.86
CA GLN A 230 42.35 -2.95 -26.55
C GLN A 230 41.72 -4.29 -26.22
N LEU A 231 40.45 -4.50 -26.56
CA LEU A 231 39.72 -5.78 -26.39
C LEU A 231 40.37 -6.88 -27.27
N LEU A 232 40.68 -6.56 -28.54
CA LEU A 232 41.35 -7.51 -29.42
C LEU A 232 42.74 -7.91 -28.90
N ALA A 233 43.50 -6.95 -28.41
CA ALA A 233 44.81 -7.22 -27.83
C ALA A 233 44.77 -7.99 -26.51
N THR A 234 43.76 -7.73 -25.68
CA THR A 234 43.59 -8.45 -24.39
C THR A 234 43.19 -9.91 -24.61
N ASN A 235 42.50 -10.21 -25.73
CA ASN A 235 42.12 -11.57 -26.11
C ASN A 235 43.17 -12.25 -27.02
N ASP A 236 44.38 -11.69 -27.16
CA ASP A 236 45.48 -12.20 -27.99
C ASP A 236 45.11 -12.39 -29.49
N LEU A 237 44.13 -11.62 -29.97
CA LEU A 237 43.69 -11.69 -31.36
C LEU A 237 44.55 -10.82 -32.29
N ILE A 238 45.25 -9.85 -31.74
CA ILE A 238 46.21 -8.98 -32.46
C ILE A 238 47.48 -8.77 -31.65
N THR A 239 48.60 -8.67 -32.35
CA THR A 239 49.94 -8.39 -31.74
C THR A 239 50.25 -6.90 -31.76
N ASP A 240 49.99 -6.22 -32.88
CA ASP A 240 50.27 -4.82 -33.09
C ASP A 240 49.00 -3.97 -32.96
N LYS A 241 49.08 -2.97 -32.08
CA LYS A 241 47.96 -2.05 -31.83
C LYS A 241 48.04 -0.86 -32.80
N MET A 242 47.07 -0.79 -33.71
CA MET A 242 46.85 0.40 -34.52
C MET A 242 46.02 1.43 -33.72
N PRO A 243 46.33 2.75 -33.81
CA PRO A 243 45.50 3.78 -33.19
C PRO A 243 44.09 3.74 -33.74
N SER A 244 43.11 4.17 -32.96
CA SER A 244 41.77 4.38 -33.45
C SER A 244 41.74 5.54 -34.48
N PHE A 245 40.75 5.53 -35.37
CA PHE A 245 40.53 6.58 -36.33
C PHE A 245 40.42 7.97 -35.66
N ASP A 246 39.72 8.03 -34.55
CA ASP A 246 39.51 9.24 -33.75
C ASP A 246 40.84 9.82 -33.24
N GLU A 247 41.70 8.95 -32.69
CA GLU A 247 43.07 9.34 -32.22
C GLU A 247 43.97 9.75 -33.39
N ALA A 248 43.86 9.05 -34.51
CA ALA A 248 44.61 9.37 -35.73
C ALA A 248 44.20 10.74 -36.32
N VAL A 249 42.88 11.08 -36.29
CA VAL A 249 42.38 12.38 -36.71
C VAL A 249 42.89 13.53 -35.81
N LEU A 250 42.86 13.34 -34.49
CA LEU A 250 43.37 14.34 -33.57
C LEU A 250 44.87 14.57 -33.73
N ARG A 251 45.64 13.49 -34.04
CA ARG A 251 47.05 13.58 -34.36
C ARG A 251 47.28 14.38 -35.66
N ALA A 252 46.54 14.10 -36.71
CA ALA A 252 46.62 14.84 -37.99
C ALA A 252 46.21 16.33 -37.80
N ALA A 253 45.24 16.60 -36.91
CA ALA A 253 44.83 17.96 -36.56
C ALA A 253 45.84 18.68 -35.63
N GLN A 254 46.90 18.00 -35.19
CA GLN A 254 47.85 18.48 -34.19
C GLN A 254 47.22 18.97 -32.89
N ILE A 255 46.14 18.30 -32.46
CA ILE A 255 45.44 18.58 -31.21
C ILE A 255 45.96 17.64 -30.14
N ASN A 256 46.54 18.23 -29.11
CA ASN A 256 46.93 17.51 -27.91
C ASN A 256 45.71 17.41 -27.00
N TYR A 257 45.33 16.21 -26.62
CA TYR A 257 44.24 15.93 -25.69
C TYR A 257 44.76 15.14 -24.48
N PRO A 258 44.19 15.33 -23.29
CA PRO A 258 44.58 14.55 -22.11
C PRO A 258 44.21 13.09 -22.31
N ARG A 259 44.87 12.19 -21.56
CA ARG A 259 44.43 10.79 -21.53
C ARG A 259 42.99 10.75 -21.03
N PRO A 260 42.08 10.12 -21.78
CA PRO A 260 40.64 10.09 -21.40
C PRO A 260 40.46 9.47 -20.01
N LYS A 261 39.64 10.08 -19.17
CA LYS A 261 39.33 9.61 -17.83
C LYS A 261 38.39 8.39 -17.84
N GLY A 262 37.64 8.23 -18.93
CA GLY A 262 36.70 7.15 -19.13
C GLY A 262 36.84 6.46 -20.47
N ASP A 263 36.10 5.41 -20.64
CA ASP A 263 36.09 4.55 -21.82
C ASP A 263 34.88 4.78 -22.74
N ARG A 264 33.92 5.68 -22.36
CA ARG A 264 32.67 5.85 -23.07
C ARG A 264 32.54 7.18 -23.77
N ILE A 265 31.83 7.15 -24.92
CA ILE A 265 31.55 8.32 -25.74
C ILE A 265 30.53 9.22 -25.04
N HIS A 266 30.79 10.52 -25.02
CA HIS A 266 29.83 11.54 -24.69
C HIS A 266 29.07 11.93 -25.97
N PHE A 267 27.88 11.37 -26.18
CA PHE A 267 27.06 11.72 -27.32
C PHE A 267 26.41 13.08 -27.10
N TRP A 268 26.53 14.02 -28.03
CA TRP A 268 25.89 15.33 -27.96
C TRP A 268 24.39 15.28 -28.26
N GLY A 269 23.94 14.30 -29.05
CA GLY A 269 22.53 14.11 -29.34
C GLY A 269 22.27 12.87 -30.17
N THR A 270 21.11 12.83 -30.78
CA THR A 270 20.69 11.80 -31.74
C THR A 270 21.30 12.02 -33.10
N SER A 271 21.01 11.14 -34.07
CA SER A 271 21.45 11.29 -35.48
C SER A 271 21.09 12.66 -36.04
N GLY A 272 22.00 13.28 -36.78
CA GLY A 272 21.85 14.62 -37.36
C GLY A 272 22.17 15.78 -36.41
N THR A 273 22.80 15.52 -35.26
CA THR A 273 23.18 16.56 -34.30
C THR A 273 24.37 17.38 -34.79
N PHE A 274 25.35 16.77 -35.44
CA PHE A 274 26.46 17.49 -36.04
C PHE A 274 26.07 18.11 -37.37
N GLU A 275 26.69 19.27 -37.72
CA GLU A 275 26.50 19.95 -39.02
C GLU A 275 26.92 19.00 -40.16
N GLN A 276 26.00 18.71 -41.07
CA GLN A 276 26.22 17.85 -42.23
C GLN A 276 26.14 18.70 -43.50
N ILE A 277 27.20 18.68 -44.29
CA ILE A 277 27.29 19.38 -45.58
C ILE A 277 27.38 18.30 -46.68
N PRO A 278 26.55 18.35 -47.75
CA PRO A 278 26.67 17.38 -48.84
C PRO A 278 28.06 17.40 -49.50
N PHE A 279 28.67 16.24 -49.70
CA PHE A 279 30.04 16.09 -50.23
C PHE A 279 30.22 16.79 -51.57
N TRP A 280 29.25 16.73 -52.46
CA TRP A 280 29.35 17.29 -53.80
C TRP A 280 29.39 18.85 -53.82
N TYR A 281 28.89 19.52 -52.77
CA TYR A 281 28.94 20.97 -52.63
C TYR A 281 30.37 21.55 -52.72
N VAL A 282 31.38 20.75 -52.26
CA VAL A 282 32.77 21.20 -52.32
C VAL A 282 33.27 21.29 -53.74
N LEU A 283 32.79 20.43 -54.65
CA LEU A 283 33.20 20.43 -56.04
C LEU A 283 32.38 21.35 -56.90
N ASP A 284 31.12 21.63 -56.54
CA ASP A 284 30.22 22.53 -57.25
C ASP A 284 30.63 24.00 -57.09
N PRO A 285 30.87 24.73 -58.17
CA PRO A 285 31.34 26.14 -58.07
C PRO A 285 30.38 27.08 -57.39
N GLU A 286 29.07 26.91 -57.60
CA GLU A 286 28.02 27.75 -57.05
C GLU A 286 27.91 27.53 -55.53
N ASN A 287 27.78 26.30 -55.07
CA ASN A 287 27.75 25.96 -53.67
C ASN A 287 29.03 26.31 -52.94
N TRP A 288 30.20 26.12 -53.61
CA TRP A 288 31.48 26.53 -53.02
C TRP A 288 31.57 28.01 -52.77
N GLN A 289 31.09 28.85 -53.73
CA GLN A 289 31.16 30.31 -53.57
C GLN A 289 30.14 30.84 -52.58
N ASN A 290 28.88 30.43 -52.74
CA ASN A 290 27.75 30.99 -52.02
C ASN A 290 27.49 30.33 -50.66
N TYR A 291 27.22 29.03 -50.67
CA TYR A 291 26.87 28.26 -49.43
C TYR A 291 28.10 28.06 -48.55
N LEU A 292 29.21 27.62 -49.13
CA LEU A 292 30.43 27.35 -48.40
C LEU A 292 31.34 28.56 -48.23
N GLN A 293 30.94 29.74 -48.71
CA GLN A 293 31.67 31.00 -48.57
C GLN A 293 33.14 30.89 -48.99
N ARG A 294 33.43 30.23 -50.11
CA ARG A 294 34.75 29.92 -50.60
C ARG A 294 35.58 29.09 -49.60
N GLY A 295 34.95 28.15 -48.86
CA GLY A 295 35.55 27.27 -47.90
C GLY A 295 35.73 27.85 -46.49
N LYS A 296 35.30 29.09 -46.21
CA LYS A 296 35.38 29.71 -44.85
C LYS A 296 34.71 28.83 -43.78
N VAL A 297 33.62 28.11 -44.14
CA VAL A 297 32.93 27.18 -43.23
C VAL A 297 33.85 26.09 -42.64
N PHE A 298 34.89 25.71 -43.35
CA PHE A 298 35.85 24.67 -42.94
C PHE A 298 37.09 25.19 -42.22
N ARG A 299 37.26 26.50 -42.15
CA ARG A 299 38.46 27.09 -41.58
C ARG A 299 38.62 26.76 -40.10
N ASN A 300 39.79 26.23 -39.73
CA ASN A 300 40.17 25.77 -38.40
C ASN A 300 39.32 24.59 -37.85
N LYS A 301 38.56 23.92 -38.70
CA LYS A 301 37.70 22.80 -38.33
C LYS A 301 38.33 21.45 -38.72
N ILE A 302 37.94 20.38 -38.04
CA ILE A 302 38.16 19.01 -38.46
C ILE A 302 36.98 18.67 -39.40
N VAL A 303 37.30 18.20 -40.61
CA VAL A 303 36.31 17.80 -41.59
C VAL A 303 36.34 16.26 -41.72
N ILE A 304 35.23 15.61 -41.40
CA ILE A 304 35.13 14.13 -41.48
C ILE A 304 34.27 13.82 -42.71
N ILE A 305 34.82 13.03 -43.61
CA ILE A 305 34.14 12.61 -44.87
C ILE A 305 33.70 11.17 -44.70
N GLY A 306 32.39 10.89 -44.79
CA GLY A 306 31.89 9.52 -44.69
C GLY A 306 30.45 9.39 -45.17
N ALA A 307 29.95 8.17 -45.24
CA ALA A 307 28.62 7.85 -45.72
C ALA A 307 27.54 8.18 -44.68
N THR A 308 26.54 8.95 -45.13
CA THR A 308 25.29 9.17 -44.39
C THR A 308 24.08 8.73 -45.23
N ALA A 309 24.31 8.24 -46.44
CA ALA A 309 23.29 7.61 -47.26
C ALA A 309 22.99 6.17 -46.82
N GLN A 310 21.73 5.77 -46.85
CA GLN A 310 21.31 4.40 -46.50
C GLN A 310 21.94 3.27 -47.34
N LEU A 311 22.52 3.63 -48.47
CA LEU A 311 23.20 2.71 -49.38
C LEU A 311 24.47 2.03 -48.80
N GLY A 312 25.06 2.60 -47.75
CA GLY A 312 26.34 2.13 -47.20
C GLY A 312 26.26 1.10 -46.11
N ASN A 313 25.08 0.76 -45.58
CA ASN A 313 24.90 -0.10 -44.40
C ASN A 313 25.73 0.27 -43.15
N ASP A 314 26.31 1.46 -43.09
CA ASP A 314 27.18 1.93 -42.02
C ASP A 314 26.39 2.73 -40.96
N PHE A 315 25.37 2.07 -40.38
CA PHE A 315 24.48 2.64 -39.38
C PHE A 315 24.40 1.75 -38.16
N TYR A 316 24.68 2.32 -37.02
CA TYR A 316 24.73 1.60 -35.74
C TYR A 316 23.76 2.20 -34.72
N ALA A 317 23.22 1.34 -33.86
CA ALA A 317 22.51 1.79 -32.68
C ALA A 317 23.49 2.36 -31.66
N VAL A 318 23.15 3.51 -31.07
CA VAL A 318 24.01 4.21 -30.10
C VAL A 318 23.31 4.44 -28.78
N ALA A 319 24.06 4.76 -27.72
CA ALA A 319 23.51 5.01 -26.40
C ALA A 319 22.50 6.18 -26.36
N ALA A 320 22.70 7.19 -27.18
CA ALA A 320 21.84 8.38 -27.26
C ALA A 320 20.60 8.25 -28.18
N GLY A 321 20.28 7.03 -28.64
CA GLY A 321 19.12 6.80 -29.50
C GLY A 321 17.79 7.19 -28.83
N SER A 322 16.88 7.78 -29.62
CA SER A 322 15.64 8.44 -29.12
C SER A 322 14.53 7.49 -28.64
N HIS A 323 14.55 6.21 -29.02
CA HIS A 323 13.50 5.25 -28.70
C HIS A 323 14.03 3.94 -28.11
N TRP A 324 13.36 3.47 -27.05
CA TRP A 324 13.72 2.23 -26.36
C TRP A 324 13.49 0.97 -27.22
N LEU A 325 12.36 0.91 -27.93
CA LEU A 325 11.96 -0.28 -28.73
C LEU A 325 12.55 -0.26 -30.14
N TYR A 326 12.78 0.93 -30.71
CA TYR A 326 13.33 1.13 -32.04
C TYR A 326 14.44 2.18 -31.97
N PRO A 327 15.64 1.81 -31.57
CA PRO A 327 16.73 2.78 -31.47
C PRO A 327 17.01 3.37 -32.84
N GLU A 328 16.96 4.69 -32.92
CA GLU A 328 17.41 5.42 -34.10
C GLU A 328 18.89 5.11 -34.33
N ARG A 329 19.24 4.79 -35.59
CA ARG A 329 20.60 4.46 -35.94
C ARG A 329 21.35 5.71 -36.35
N MET A 330 22.61 5.82 -35.93
CA MET A 330 23.52 6.90 -36.28
C MET A 330 24.53 6.42 -37.31
N ALA A 331 24.87 7.25 -38.29
CA ALA A 331 25.89 6.92 -39.26
C ALA A 331 27.27 6.80 -38.60
N GLY A 332 28.13 5.89 -39.05
CA GLY A 332 29.47 5.66 -38.51
C GLY A 332 30.31 6.94 -38.44
N VAL A 333 30.28 7.74 -39.48
CA VAL A 333 30.95 9.04 -39.55
C VAL A 333 30.52 10.00 -38.44
N GLU A 334 29.24 10.00 -38.02
CA GLU A 334 28.74 10.84 -36.95
C GLU A 334 29.11 10.28 -35.57
N ILE A 335 29.23 8.93 -35.44
CA ILE A 335 29.77 8.32 -34.22
C ILE A 335 31.24 8.73 -34.02
N HIS A 336 32.02 8.75 -35.11
CA HIS A 336 33.39 9.26 -35.08
C HIS A 336 33.44 10.76 -34.71
N ALA A 337 32.53 11.58 -35.20
CA ALA A 337 32.43 12.98 -34.80
C ALA A 337 32.21 13.13 -33.30
N ASN A 338 31.29 12.33 -32.73
CA ASN A 338 31.04 12.29 -31.29
C ASN A 338 32.30 11.83 -30.50
N ALA A 339 32.97 10.78 -30.98
CA ALA A 339 34.17 10.23 -30.32
C ALA A 339 35.34 11.23 -30.34
N ILE A 340 35.61 11.88 -31.49
CA ILE A 340 36.62 12.92 -31.64
C ILE A 340 36.31 14.12 -30.71
N ALA A 341 35.08 14.58 -30.69
CA ALA A 341 34.66 15.64 -29.78
C ALA A 341 34.82 15.22 -28.31
N THR A 342 34.47 13.98 -27.95
CA THR A 342 34.63 13.44 -26.61
C THR A 342 36.10 13.54 -26.15
N LEU A 343 37.05 13.10 -26.99
CA LEU A 343 38.49 13.16 -26.71
C LEU A 343 38.99 14.60 -26.65
N MET A 344 38.59 15.43 -27.61
CA MET A 344 39.06 16.80 -27.72
C MET A 344 38.64 17.69 -26.54
N TYR A 345 37.46 17.47 -25.99
CA TYR A 345 36.91 18.27 -24.89
C TYR A 345 37.04 17.61 -23.50
N ASP A 346 37.79 16.49 -23.38
CA ASP A 346 37.96 15.71 -22.12
C ASP A 346 36.59 15.33 -21.50
N LYS A 347 35.63 14.93 -22.36
CA LYS A 347 34.26 14.57 -21.97
C LYS A 347 34.01 13.07 -21.92
N ALA A 348 35.06 12.25 -21.92
CA ALA A 348 34.90 10.81 -21.84
C ALA A 348 34.22 10.41 -20.53
N ILE A 349 33.11 9.68 -20.66
CA ILE A 349 32.34 9.25 -19.50
C ILE A 349 33.04 8.09 -18.81
N ALA A 350 33.33 8.27 -17.53
CA ALA A 350 34.10 7.32 -16.73
C ALA A 350 33.21 6.48 -15.82
N GLN A 351 33.67 5.26 -15.53
CA GLN A 351 33.09 4.47 -14.45
C GLN A 351 33.60 4.98 -13.12
N GLY A 352 32.72 5.42 -12.22
CA GLY A 352 33.08 5.91 -10.90
C GLY A 352 33.76 4.84 -10.03
N ILE A 353 33.51 3.55 -10.28
CA ILE A 353 34.12 2.42 -9.59
C ILE A 353 34.50 1.35 -10.62
N THR A 354 35.78 1.25 -10.93
CA THR A 354 36.30 0.28 -11.90
C THR A 354 36.58 -1.10 -11.31
N SER A 355 36.99 -1.16 -10.05
CA SER A 355 37.33 -2.42 -9.36
C SER A 355 36.03 -3.20 -9.00
N PRO A 356 35.87 -4.46 -9.47
CA PRO A 356 34.66 -5.25 -9.16
C PRO A 356 34.42 -5.44 -7.65
N PRO A 357 35.42 -5.75 -6.79
CA PRO A 357 35.17 -5.87 -5.35
C PRO A 357 34.70 -4.56 -4.70
N LEU A 358 35.27 -3.41 -5.10
CA LEU A 358 34.87 -2.10 -4.59
C LEU A 358 33.46 -1.75 -5.06
N ARG A 359 33.10 -2.15 -6.28
CA ARG A 359 31.74 -1.99 -6.83
C ARG A 359 30.73 -2.78 -6.00
N GLY A 360 31.00 -4.03 -5.67
CA GLY A 360 30.18 -4.86 -4.79
C GLY A 360 30.03 -4.25 -3.40
N LEU A 361 31.13 -3.78 -2.79
CA LEU A 361 31.08 -3.10 -1.48
C LEU A 361 30.23 -1.83 -1.52
N PHE A 362 30.38 -1.04 -2.57
CA PHE A 362 29.59 0.17 -2.79
C PHE A 362 28.08 -0.14 -2.86
N VAL A 363 27.69 -1.13 -3.69
CA VAL A 363 26.30 -1.57 -3.82
C VAL A 363 25.76 -2.08 -2.48
N LEU A 364 26.54 -2.87 -1.75
CA LEU A 364 26.19 -3.34 -0.41
C LEU A 364 25.95 -2.18 0.56
N THR A 365 26.79 -1.15 0.50
CA THR A 365 26.65 0.04 1.36
C THR A 365 25.39 0.84 1.04
N ILE A 366 25.10 1.08 -0.24
CA ILE A 366 23.92 1.83 -0.66
C ILE A 366 22.63 1.06 -0.31
N VAL A 367 22.55 -0.22 -0.69
CA VAL A 367 21.37 -1.05 -0.44
C VAL A 367 21.21 -1.34 1.05
N GLY A 368 22.31 -1.67 1.76
CA GLY A 368 22.31 -1.90 3.20
C GLY A 368 21.91 -0.66 3.99
N GLY A 369 22.44 0.51 3.61
CA GLY A 369 22.05 1.80 4.19
C GLY A 369 20.56 2.09 4.00
N ALA A 370 20.03 1.88 2.80
CA ALA A 370 18.61 2.04 2.51
C ALA A 370 17.74 1.08 3.35
N ILE A 371 18.13 -0.18 3.46
CA ILE A 371 17.45 -1.17 4.32
C ILE A 371 17.47 -0.72 5.78
N LEU A 372 18.60 -0.26 6.30
CA LEU A 372 18.72 0.23 7.69
C LEU A 372 17.80 1.42 7.94
N ILE A 373 17.68 2.36 7.01
CA ILE A 373 16.74 3.47 7.08
C ILE A 373 15.30 2.95 7.13
N CYS A 374 14.93 2.01 6.26
CA CYS A 374 13.62 1.39 6.22
C CYS A 374 13.27 0.66 7.52
N THR A 375 14.23 0.01 8.19
CA THR A 375 13.99 -0.72 9.44
C THR A 375 13.56 0.17 10.60
N ARG A 376 13.85 1.48 10.57
CA ARG A 376 13.43 2.44 11.60
C ARG A 376 11.91 2.69 11.60
N SER A 377 11.23 2.46 10.51
CA SER A 377 9.76 2.52 10.47
C SER A 377 9.14 1.24 11.04
N LYS A 378 7.96 1.37 11.69
CA LYS A 378 7.24 0.23 12.28
C LYS A 378 6.24 -0.41 11.31
N ARG A 379 5.73 0.35 10.32
CA ARG A 379 4.70 -0.11 9.37
C ARG A 379 5.34 -0.55 8.05
N GLY A 380 4.94 -1.69 7.48
CA GLY A 380 5.45 -2.20 6.21
C GLY A 380 5.09 -1.32 5.02
N SER A 381 3.90 -0.75 5.00
CA SER A 381 3.48 0.23 3.99
C SER A 381 4.39 1.47 3.97
N THR A 382 4.75 2.00 5.14
CA THR A 382 5.70 3.13 5.24
C THR A 382 7.11 2.71 4.79
N ARG A 383 7.55 1.48 5.11
CA ARG A 383 8.84 0.93 4.62
C ARG A 383 8.86 0.81 3.11
N PHE A 384 7.76 0.37 2.52
CA PHE A 384 7.61 0.27 1.07
C PHE A 384 7.73 1.64 0.39
N ILE A 385 6.96 2.64 0.85
CA ILE A 385 7.03 4.01 0.31
C ILE A 385 8.43 4.59 0.47
N LEU A 386 9.06 4.40 1.62
CA LEU A 386 10.42 4.88 1.90
C LEU A 386 11.45 4.20 1.00
N SER A 387 11.32 2.89 0.75
CA SER A 387 12.23 2.17 -0.16
C SER A 387 12.10 2.67 -1.59
N LEU A 388 10.88 2.94 -2.06
CA LEU A 388 10.66 3.50 -3.39
C LEU A 388 11.24 4.92 -3.50
N GLY A 389 11.07 5.75 -2.46
CA GLY A 389 11.69 7.07 -2.38
C GLY A 389 13.22 7.03 -2.39
N LEU A 390 13.83 6.09 -1.66
CA LEU A 390 15.28 5.91 -1.67
C LEU A 390 15.80 5.37 -3.00
N ALA A 391 15.06 4.47 -3.65
CA ALA A 391 15.40 3.97 -4.99
C ALA A 391 15.36 5.08 -6.04
N THR A 392 14.33 5.92 -6.04
CA THR A 392 14.22 7.08 -6.94
C THR A 392 15.27 8.15 -6.63
N MET A 393 15.56 8.39 -5.37
CA MET A 393 16.63 9.30 -4.94
C MET A 393 18.00 8.84 -5.46
N TRP A 394 18.30 7.52 -5.36
CA TRP A 394 19.54 6.98 -5.90
C TRP A 394 19.60 7.11 -7.43
N GLY A 395 18.52 6.82 -8.14
CA GLY A 395 18.43 7.03 -9.60
C GLY A 395 18.68 8.49 -9.99
N GLY A 396 18.04 9.42 -9.28
CA GLY A 396 18.25 10.86 -9.48
C GLY A 396 19.69 11.31 -9.18
N MET A 397 20.31 10.80 -8.11
CA MET A 397 21.71 11.08 -7.78
C MET A 397 22.66 10.56 -8.86
N SER A 398 22.45 9.31 -9.33
CA SER A 398 23.23 8.74 -10.44
C SER A 398 23.12 9.57 -11.70
N TYR A 399 21.92 10.06 -12.02
CA TYR A 399 21.69 10.96 -13.15
C TYR A 399 22.39 12.30 -13.00
N VAL A 400 22.38 12.90 -11.82
CA VAL A 400 23.10 14.16 -11.55
C VAL A 400 24.60 13.96 -11.69
N LEU A 401 25.18 12.85 -11.19
CA LEU A 401 26.59 12.52 -11.33
C LEU A 401 26.99 12.30 -12.80
N PHE A 402 26.09 11.69 -13.58
CA PHE A 402 26.29 11.53 -15.01
C PHE A 402 26.35 12.87 -15.76
N ILE A 403 25.44 13.82 -15.46
CA ILE A 403 25.41 15.13 -16.15
C ILE A 403 26.54 16.05 -15.69
N ALA A 404 26.75 16.13 -14.37
CA ALA A 404 27.65 17.14 -13.80
C ALA A 404 29.13 16.74 -13.87
N ASN A 405 29.43 15.46 -13.81
CA ASN A 405 30.78 14.96 -13.64
C ASN A 405 31.24 13.96 -14.72
N ASP A 406 30.40 13.63 -15.69
CA ASP A 406 30.64 12.59 -16.69
C ASP A 406 30.98 11.22 -16.03
N LEU A 407 30.31 10.89 -14.90
CA LEU A 407 30.58 9.68 -14.10
C LEU A 407 29.35 8.76 -14.07
N ILE A 408 29.59 7.47 -14.26
CA ILE A 408 28.57 6.41 -14.15
C ILE A 408 28.86 5.57 -12.90
N PHE A 409 27.83 5.40 -12.07
CA PHE A 409 27.83 4.49 -10.94
C PHE A 409 26.88 3.31 -11.17
N PRO A 410 27.06 2.19 -10.47
CA PRO A 410 26.06 1.11 -10.48
C PRO A 410 24.71 1.67 -10.09
N THR A 411 23.75 1.66 -11.03
CA THR A 411 22.47 2.36 -10.88
C THR A 411 21.32 1.40 -10.76
N THR A 412 21.21 0.45 -11.68
CA THR A 412 20.04 -0.41 -11.85
C THR A 412 19.94 -1.45 -10.74
N ILE A 413 21.05 -2.10 -10.41
CA ILE A 413 21.09 -3.14 -9.37
C ILE A 413 20.69 -2.59 -7.98
N PRO A 414 21.25 -1.46 -7.50
CA PRO A 414 20.80 -0.84 -6.26
C PRO A 414 19.31 -0.48 -6.27
N ILE A 415 18.81 0.12 -7.36
CA ILE A 415 17.38 0.50 -7.48
C ILE A 415 16.48 -0.73 -7.32
N ILE A 416 16.78 -1.80 -8.06
CA ILE A 416 16.00 -3.04 -8.00
C ILE A 416 16.06 -3.66 -6.60
N ALA A 417 17.23 -3.73 -5.98
CA ALA A 417 17.42 -4.33 -4.66
C ALA A 417 16.70 -3.55 -3.55
N ILE A 418 16.76 -2.20 -3.60
CA ILE A 418 16.05 -1.33 -2.65
C ILE A 418 14.54 -1.48 -2.83
N ALA A 419 14.03 -1.44 -4.06
CA ALA A 419 12.62 -1.64 -4.35
C ALA A 419 12.14 -3.03 -3.89
N PHE A 420 12.89 -4.08 -4.20
CA PHE A 420 12.60 -5.44 -3.77
C PHE A 420 12.54 -5.58 -2.25
N SER A 421 13.42 -4.90 -1.51
CA SER A 421 13.38 -4.88 -0.05
C SER A 421 12.08 -4.27 0.47
N GLY A 422 11.57 -3.23 -0.18
CA GLY A 422 10.26 -2.63 0.12
C GLY A 422 9.09 -3.59 -0.09
N PHE A 423 9.07 -4.29 -1.22
CA PHE A 423 8.06 -5.33 -1.50
C PHE A 423 8.12 -6.47 -0.48
N THR A 424 9.33 -6.88 -0.07
CA THR A 424 9.52 -7.90 0.97
C THR A 424 8.91 -7.47 2.31
N TYR A 425 9.12 -6.22 2.74
CA TYR A 425 8.52 -5.69 3.96
C TYR A 425 7.00 -5.57 3.88
N LEU A 426 6.47 -5.14 2.75
CA LEU A 426 5.02 -5.08 2.51
C LEU A 426 4.40 -6.49 2.55
N GLY A 427 4.99 -7.45 1.84
CA GLY A 427 4.53 -8.84 1.82
C GLY A 427 4.54 -9.49 3.20
N THR A 428 5.62 -9.29 3.98
CA THR A 428 5.71 -9.82 5.36
C THR A 428 4.68 -9.19 6.29
N GLU A 429 4.32 -7.91 6.10
CA GLU A 429 3.24 -7.26 6.86
C GLU A 429 1.88 -7.86 6.52
N VAL A 430 1.55 -7.99 5.24
CA VAL A 430 0.28 -8.59 4.77
C VAL A 430 0.13 -10.02 5.28
N ILE A 431 1.19 -10.83 5.21
CA ILE A 431 1.19 -12.20 5.76
C ILE A 431 0.94 -12.18 7.27
N ARG A 432 1.63 -11.29 8.00
CA ARG A 432 1.48 -11.15 9.45
C ARG A 432 0.06 -10.74 9.85
N GLU A 433 -0.55 -9.80 9.13
CA GLU A 433 -1.94 -9.37 9.36
C GLU A 433 -2.93 -10.48 9.04
N SER A 434 -2.75 -11.19 7.95
CA SER A 434 -3.58 -12.33 7.56
C SER A 434 -3.54 -13.44 8.61
N ILE A 435 -2.37 -13.74 9.17
CA ILE A 435 -2.23 -14.75 10.24
C ILE A 435 -2.90 -14.27 11.52
N LYS A 436 -2.74 -12.98 11.90
CA LYS A 436 -3.44 -12.42 13.07
C LYS A 436 -4.96 -12.47 12.89
N LYS A 437 -5.46 -12.11 11.71
CA LYS A 437 -6.89 -12.16 11.39
C LYS A 437 -7.43 -13.60 11.51
N ARG A 438 -6.73 -14.60 10.96
CA ARG A 438 -7.10 -16.01 11.10
C ARG A 438 -7.10 -16.48 12.55
N GLN A 439 -6.10 -16.09 13.33
CA GLN A 439 -6.04 -16.46 14.76
C GLN A 439 -7.17 -15.83 15.58
N LEU A 440 -7.54 -14.56 15.30
CA LEU A 440 -8.69 -13.92 15.90
C LEU A 440 -9.98 -14.68 15.54
N ILE A 441 -10.16 -15.04 14.29
CA ILE A 441 -11.31 -15.83 13.83
C ILE A 441 -11.37 -17.19 14.56
N ASP A 442 -10.24 -17.87 14.74
CA ASP A 442 -10.20 -19.16 15.45
C ASP A 442 -10.50 -19.03 16.95
N ILE A 443 -10.03 -17.95 17.59
CA ILE A 443 -10.37 -17.62 18.98
C ILE A 443 -11.86 -17.31 19.11
N PHE A 444 -12.42 -16.54 18.18
CA PHE A 444 -13.85 -16.23 18.13
C PHE A 444 -14.69 -17.47 17.89
N ARG A 445 -14.27 -18.40 17.01
CA ARG A 445 -14.95 -19.68 16.81
C ARG A 445 -15.00 -20.52 18.09
N LYS A 446 -13.94 -20.52 18.88
CA LYS A 446 -13.87 -21.26 20.15
C LYS A 446 -14.70 -20.64 21.28
N HIS A 447 -14.97 -19.35 21.24
CA HIS A 447 -15.66 -18.60 22.29
C HIS A 447 -16.93 -17.92 21.78
N GLN A 448 -17.59 -18.48 20.78
CA GLN A 448 -18.78 -17.93 20.11
C GLN A 448 -19.97 -17.64 21.05
N SER A 449 -20.00 -18.30 22.22
CA SER A 449 -21.05 -18.14 23.22
C SER A 449 -20.81 -17.00 24.23
N SER A 450 -19.68 -16.28 24.14
CA SER A 450 -19.37 -15.17 25.06
C SER A 450 -20.03 -13.86 24.57
N ALA A 451 -20.85 -13.23 25.41
CA ALA A 451 -21.49 -11.94 25.12
C ALA A 451 -20.46 -10.83 24.72
N VAL A 452 -19.32 -10.81 25.37
CA VAL A 452 -18.22 -9.87 25.08
C VAL A 452 -17.64 -10.10 23.68
N VAL A 453 -17.52 -11.35 23.27
CA VAL A 453 -17.03 -11.70 21.91
C VAL A 453 -18.05 -11.27 20.85
N GLN A 454 -19.34 -11.41 21.10
CA GLN A 454 -20.39 -10.99 20.17
C GLN A 454 -20.51 -9.48 20.04
N GLU A 455 -20.32 -8.74 21.12
CA GLU A 455 -20.28 -7.28 21.10
C GLU A 455 -19.09 -6.78 20.26
N ILE A 456 -17.91 -7.41 20.39
CA ILE A 456 -16.73 -7.11 19.58
C ILE A 456 -16.97 -7.46 18.09
N ILE A 457 -17.63 -8.58 17.81
CA ILE A 457 -17.96 -9.01 16.44
C ILE A 457 -18.97 -8.05 15.80
N SER A 458 -19.97 -7.56 16.55
CA SER A 458 -20.98 -6.64 16.03
C SER A 458 -20.43 -5.26 15.66
N GLN A 459 -19.30 -4.87 16.22
CA GLN A 459 -18.63 -3.59 15.96
C GLN A 459 -17.60 -3.64 14.80
N GLN A 460 -17.35 -4.84 14.25
CA GLN A 460 -16.39 -5.01 13.13
C GLN A 460 -17.09 -5.59 11.91
N ASP A 461 -17.20 -4.78 10.85
CA ASP A 461 -17.86 -5.16 9.59
C ASP A 461 -17.29 -6.44 8.96
N ASP A 462 -15.99 -6.65 9.07
CA ASP A 462 -15.27 -7.83 8.56
C ASP A 462 -15.67 -9.17 9.24
N LEU A 463 -16.35 -9.14 10.39
CA LEU A 463 -16.73 -10.32 11.16
C LEU A 463 -18.26 -10.57 11.14
N GLN A 464 -19.05 -9.65 10.61
CA GLN A 464 -20.51 -9.79 10.48
C GLN A 464 -20.89 -11.00 9.61
N ASP A 465 -20.10 -11.32 8.60
CA ASP A 465 -20.30 -12.50 7.75
C ASP A 465 -20.32 -13.82 8.54
N LEU A 466 -19.52 -13.91 9.61
CA LEU A 466 -19.47 -15.09 10.48
C LEU A 466 -20.75 -15.24 11.31
N LEU A 467 -21.34 -14.13 11.75
CA LEU A 467 -22.63 -14.14 12.44
C LEU A 467 -23.76 -14.51 11.49
N GLN A 468 -23.74 -14.04 10.25
CA GLN A 468 -24.71 -14.41 9.23
C GLN A 468 -24.64 -15.89 8.88
N GLN A 469 -23.44 -16.46 8.68
CA GLN A 469 -23.26 -17.89 8.40
C GLN A 469 -23.79 -18.75 9.54
N ARG A 470 -23.55 -18.33 10.80
CA ARG A 470 -24.08 -19.02 11.97
C ARG A 470 -25.62 -18.95 12.04
N ASN A 471 -26.17 -17.78 11.81
CA ASN A 471 -27.61 -17.57 11.82
C ASN A 471 -28.32 -18.42 10.73
N LEU A 472 -27.68 -18.54 9.57
CA LEU A 472 -28.16 -19.40 8.48
C LEU A 472 -28.06 -20.89 8.85
N ALA A 473 -27.02 -21.30 9.56
CA ALA A 473 -26.84 -22.69 9.98
C ALA A 473 -27.85 -23.12 11.07
N LEU A 474 -28.32 -22.19 11.91
CA LEU A 474 -29.29 -22.45 12.96
C LEU A 474 -30.74 -22.32 12.45
N ALA A 475 -30.97 -21.54 11.39
CA ALA A 475 -32.29 -21.37 10.79
C ALA A 475 -32.86 -22.73 10.28
N GLY A 476 -34.09 -23.01 10.65
CA GLY A 476 -34.79 -24.24 10.25
C GLY A 476 -34.64 -25.41 11.21
N ILE A 477 -33.76 -25.33 12.23
CA ILE A 477 -33.68 -26.36 13.29
C ILE A 477 -34.97 -26.34 14.09
N ILE A 478 -35.50 -27.55 14.40
CA ILE A 478 -36.76 -27.73 15.18
C ILE A 478 -36.37 -28.17 16.61
N LEU A 479 -36.70 -27.33 17.59
CA LEU A 479 -36.47 -27.58 19.01
C LEU A 479 -37.75 -28.22 19.60
N GLY A 480 -37.54 -29.27 20.44
CA GLY A 480 -38.65 -29.99 21.08
C GLY A 480 -39.63 -30.63 20.10
N GLY A 481 -39.23 -30.87 18.84
CA GLY A 481 -40.12 -31.36 17.78
C GLY A 481 -41.21 -30.42 17.35
N ARG A 482 -41.23 -29.14 17.82
CA ARG A 482 -42.31 -28.21 17.67
C ARG A 482 -41.87 -26.79 17.23
N TYR A 483 -40.79 -26.27 17.80
CA TYR A 483 -40.41 -24.87 17.64
C TYR A 483 -39.28 -24.72 16.60
N LYS A 484 -39.64 -24.23 15.40
CA LYS A 484 -38.70 -24.05 14.31
C LYS A 484 -37.98 -22.71 14.44
N ILE A 485 -36.64 -22.73 14.54
CA ILE A 485 -35.82 -21.50 14.63
C ILE A 485 -35.93 -20.71 13.33
N VAL A 486 -36.27 -19.42 13.44
CA VAL A 486 -36.29 -18.45 12.34
C VAL A 486 -35.03 -17.59 12.38
N LYS A 487 -34.69 -17.05 13.56
CA LYS A 487 -33.59 -16.11 13.74
C LYS A 487 -33.06 -16.15 15.17
N VAL A 488 -31.74 -15.97 15.32
CA VAL A 488 -31.13 -15.72 16.63
C VAL A 488 -31.38 -14.27 17.03
N LEU A 489 -31.93 -14.04 18.22
CA LEU A 489 -32.17 -12.71 18.80
C LEU A 489 -30.98 -12.20 19.59
N GLY A 490 -30.35 -13.08 20.33
CA GLY A 490 -29.21 -12.74 21.16
C GLY A 490 -28.58 -13.99 21.78
N SER A 491 -27.33 -13.86 22.19
CA SER A 491 -26.59 -14.91 22.87
C SER A 491 -25.88 -14.28 24.06
N GLY A 492 -26.15 -14.79 25.26
CA GLY A 492 -25.52 -14.39 26.52
C GLY A 492 -24.55 -15.46 27.00
N GLY A 493 -23.85 -15.20 28.11
CA GLY A 493 -22.85 -16.12 28.68
C GLY A 493 -23.38 -17.53 29.02
N PHE A 494 -24.68 -17.65 29.32
CA PHE A 494 -25.32 -18.90 29.75
C PHE A 494 -26.65 -19.18 29.00
N SER A 495 -27.10 -18.30 28.12
CA SER A 495 -28.36 -18.46 27.40
C SER A 495 -28.28 -17.97 25.97
N GLU A 496 -29.05 -18.57 25.11
CA GLU A 496 -29.24 -18.19 23.72
C GLU A 496 -30.73 -17.99 23.43
N THR A 497 -31.11 -16.94 22.75
CA THR A 497 -32.53 -16.59 22.53
C THR A 497 -32.81 -16.57 21.04
N TYR A 498 -33.88 -17.22 20.63
CA TYR A 498 -34.32 -17.37 19.24
C TYR A 498 -35.70 -16.85 19.02
N ILE A 499 -35.96 -16.25 17.87
CA ILE A 499 -37.34 -16.18 17.33
C ILE A 499 -37.59 -17.51 16.65
N SER A 500 -38.70 -18.16 17.05
CA SER A 500 -39.11 -19.44 16.48
C SER A 500 -40.58 -19.40 16.06
N GLU A 501 -40.97 -20.34 15.19
CA GLU A 501 -42.37 -20.58 14.81
C GLU A 501 -42.88 -21.82 15.53
N ASP A 502 -44.07 -21.71 16.13
CA ASP A 502 -44.76 -22.85 16.75
C ASP A 502 -45.50 -23.64 15.67
N THR A 503 -44.88 -24.71 15.19
CA THR A 503 -45.43 -25.51 14.07
C THR A 503 -46.63 -26.37 14.44
N HIS A 504 -47.00 -26.48 15.72
CA HIS A 504 -48.14 -27.22 16.18
C HIS A 504 -49.41 -26.34 16.37
N ARG A 505 -49.28 -25.03 16.13
CA ARG A 505 -50.43 -24.10 16.18
C ARG A 505 -50.81 -23.61 14.78
N PRO A 506 -52.13 -23.48 14.48
CA PRO A 506 -52.54 -22.93 13.20
C PRO A 506 -51.95 -21.56 12.92
N GLY A 507 -51.42 -21.37 11.71
CA GLY A 507 -50.76 -20.13 11.30
C GLY A 507 -49.29 -19.98 11.77
N ASN A 508 -48.71 -20.98 12.42
CA ASN A 508 -47.33 -20.99 12.90
C ASN A 508 -46.96 -19.70 13.63
N PRO A 509 -47.65 -19.30 14.71
CA PRO A 509 -47.36 -18.04 15.37
C PRO A 509 -45.92 -17.98 15.89
N ARG A 510 -45.36 -16.79 15.83
CA ARG A 510 -44.02 -16.55 16.36
C ARG A 510 -43.99 -16.62 17.87
N CYS A 511 -42.91 -17.21 18.40
CA CYS A 511 -42.63 -17.26 19.82
C CYS A 511 -41.14 -16.98 20.06
N VAL A 512 -40.73 -16.70 21.28
CA VAL A 512 -39.34 -16.57 21.70
C VAL A 512 -38.97 -17.84 22.44
N VAL A 513 -37.89 -18.48 22.00
CA VAL A 513 -37.30 -19.65 22.69
C VAL A 513 -35.97 -19.24 23.30
N LYS A 514 -35.87 -19.31 24.61
CA LYS A 514 -34.66 -19.09 25.39
C LYS A 514 -34.04 -20.42 25.76
N GLN A 515 -32.83 -20.69 25.27
CA GLN A 515 -32.04 -21.88 25.57
C GLN A 515 -31.05 -21.55 26.68
N LEU A 516 -31.05 -22.33 27.74
CA LEU A 516 -30.08 -22.24 28.84
C LEU A 516 -29.06 -23.36 28.68
N LYS A 517 -27.79 -22.99 28.60
CA LYS A 517 -26.66 -23.92 28.49
C LYS A 517 -25.92 -24.00 29.82
N PRO A 518 -25.77 -25.18 30.44
CA PRO A 518 -24.99 -25.31 31.66
C PRO A 518 -23.54 -24.92 31.47
N ALA A 519 -22.97 -24.11 32.34
CA ALA A 519 -21.57 -23.66 32.27
C ALA A 519 -20.56 -24.82 32.42
N ASN A 520 -20.96 -25.94 33.00
CA ASN A 520 -20.15 -27.14 33.18
C ASN A 520 -21.05 -28.39 33.10
N THR A 521 -20.63 -29.39 32.36
CA THR A 521 -21.25 -30.73 32.28
C THR A 521 -21.08 -31.58 33.53
N LYS A 522 -20.46 -31.05 34.61
CA LYS A 522 -20.40 -31.70 35.90
C LYS A 522 -21.76 -31.69 36.59
N SER A 523 -22.13 -32.74 37.28
CA SER A 523 -23.43 -32.94 37.92
C SER A 523 -23.95 -31.76 38.74
N THR A 524 -23.06 -31.03 39.43
CA THR A 524 -23.41 -29.83 40.21
C THR A 524 -23.82 -28.62 39.35
N GLY A 525 -23.21 -28.45 38.16
CA GLY A 525 -23.54 -27.35 37.22
C GLY A 525 -24.92 -27.58 36.58
N LEU A 526 -25.25 -28.81 36.22
CA LEU A 526 -26.53 -29.19 35.62
C LEU A 526 -27.68 -29.04 36.64
N GLN A 527 -27.47 -29.42 37.91
CA GLN A 527 -28.48 -29.25 38.96
C GLN A 527 -28.78 -27.78 39.23
N LEU A 528 -27.76 -26.92 39.23
CA LEU A 528 -27.93 -25.49 39.41
C LEU A 528 -28.69 -24.86 38.22
N ALA A 529 -28.33 -25.23 36.99
CA ALA A 529 -29.01 -24.77 35.77
C ALA A 529 -30.50 -25.17 35.77
N ARG A 530 -30.80 -26.42 36.14
CA ARG A 530 -32.18 -26.95 36.26
C ARG A 530 -32.99 -26.19 37.30
N ARG A 531 -32.36 -25.84 38.44
CA ARG A 531 -33.02 -25.06 39.50
C ARG A 531 -33.37 -23.64 39.01
N LEU A 532 -32.41 -22.94 38.40
CA LEU A 532 -32.61 -21.61 37.87
C LEU A 532 -33.69 -21.60 36.78
N PHE A 533 -33.66 -22.58 35.90
CA PHE A 533 -34.62 -22.73 34.82
C PHE A 533 -36.06 -22.95 35.37
N ASN A 534 -36.23 -23.84 36.34
CA ASN A 534 -37.53 -24.09 36.96
C ASN A 534 -38.06 -22.86 37.72
N SER A 535 -37.18 -22.11 38.38
CA SER A 535 -37.51 -20.86 39.05
C SER A 535 -38.01 -19.80 38.09
N GLU A 536 -37.32 -19.62 36.93
CA GLU A 536 -37.75 -18.69 35.89
C GLU A 536 -39.11 -19.08 35.29
N ALA A 537 -39.30 -20.37 34.96
CA ALA A 537 -40.54 -20.86 34.42
C ALA A 537 -41.74 -20.67 35.43
N GLN A 538 -41.54 -21.00 36.70
CA GLN A 538 -42.55 -20.79 37.75
C GLN A 538 -42.89 -19.34 37.97
N THR A 539 -41.90 -18.43 37.85
CA THR A 539 -42.12 -17.00 37.99
C THR A 539 -42.91 -16.47 36.81
N LEU A 540 -42.57 -16.85 35.57
CA LEU A 540 -43.29 -16.44 34.38
C LEU A 540 -44.74 -17.01 34.36
N GLU A 541 -44.94 -18.23 34.79
CA GLU A 541 -46.30 -18.82 34.90
C GLU A 541 -47.19 -18.00 35.86
N ARG A 542 -46.61 -17.52 36.99
CA ARG A 542 -47.32 -16.72 37.98
C ARG A 542 -47.60 -15.29 37.49
N LEU A 543 -46.64 -14.67 36.80
CA LEU A 543 -46.70 -13.28 36.37
C LEU A 543 -47.26 -13.08 34.96
N GLY A 544 -47.27 -14.13 34.12
CA GLY A 544 -47.62 -14.05 32.69
C GLY A 544 -49.10 -13.74 32.37
N ASN A 545 -49.94 -13.60 33.40
CA ASN A 545 -51.32 -13.11 33.21
C ASN A 545 -51.39 -11.58 33.12
N HIS A 546 -50.31 -10.86 33.35
CA HIS A 546 -50.25 -9.42 33.20
C HIS A 546 -49.98 -9.02 31.74
N PRO A 547 -50.72 -8.06 31.13
CA PRO A 547 -50.59 -7.72 29.70
C PRO A 547 -49.26 -7.12 29.29
N GLN A 548 -48.42 -6.68 30.25
CA GLN A 548 -47.09 -6.13 30.03
C GLN A 548 -45.94 -7.06 30.49
N ILE A 549 -46.24 -8.36 30.61
CA ILE A 549 -45.28 -9.42 30.89
C ILE A 549 -45.50 -10.55 29.88
N PRO A 550 -44.49 -11.08 29.19
CA PRO A 550 -44.72 -12.16 28.21
C PRO A 550 -45.28 -13.42 28.86
N GLN A 551 -46.27 -14.01 28.24
CA GLN A 551 -46.84 -15.29 28.70
C GLN A 551 -45.88 -16.45 28.49
N LEU A 552 -45.77 -17.35 29.48
CA LEU A 552 -45.08 -18.63 29.31
C LEU A 552 -45.94 -19.54 28.42
N LEU A 553 -45.39 -20.03 27.31
CA LEU A 553 -46.09 -20.92 26.37
C LEU A 553 -45.72 -22.37 26.56
N ALA A 554 -44.47 -22.66 26.88
CA ALA A 554 -43.94 -23.97 27.18
C ALA A 554 -42.56 -23.92 27.88
N TYR A 555 -42.20 -24.97 28.55
CA TYR A 555 -40.85 -25.22 28.99
C TYR A 555 -40.53 -26.71 28.90
N PHE A 556 -39.32 -27.07 28.49
CA PHE A 556 -38.88 -28.45 28.30
C PHE A 556 -37.37 -28.63 28.37
N GLU A 557 -36.94 -29.87 28.61
CA GLU A 557 -35.53 -30.28 28.57
C GLU A 557 -35.29 -31.17 27.35
N GLN A 558 -34.23 -30.92 26.59
CA GLN A 558 -33.80 -31.77 25.47
C GLN A 558 -32.28 -31.82 25.44
N ASN A 559 -31.69 -33.01 25.39
CA ASN A 559 -30.22 -33.22 25.33
C ASN A 559 -29.43 -32.49 26.44
N GLU A 560 -29.93 -32.52 27.69
CA GLU A 560 -29.35 -31.82 28.84
C GLU A 560 -29.34 -30.28 28.71
N GLU A 561 -30.05 -29.72 27.75
CA GLU A 561 -30.27 -28.29 27.57
C GLU A 561 -31.71 -27.94 27.91
N PHE A 562 -31.93 -26.72 28.45
CA PHE A 562 -33.20 -26.30 28.95
C PHE A 562 -33.78 -25.22 28.02
N TYR A 563 -35.03 -25.36 27.65
CA TYR A 563 -35.74 -24.48 26.70
C TYR A 563 -37.00 -23.89 27.34
N LEU A 564 -37.06 -22.56 27.39
CA LEU A 564 -38.20 -21.81 27.83
C LEU A 564 -38.81 -21.08 26.64
N VAL A 565 -40.08 -21.28 26.39
CA VAL A 565 -40.84 -20.71 25.27
C VAL A 565 -41.81 -19.69 25.82
N GLN A 566 -41.74 -18.47 25.32
CA GLN A 566 -42.60 -17.37 25.73
C GLN A 566 -43.18 -16.60 24.54
N GLU A 567 -44.17 -15.80 24.82
CA GLU A 567 -44.84 -14.93 23.83
C GLU A 567 -43.83 -14.02 23.12
N PHE A 568 -43.95 -13.90 21.79
CA PHE A 568 -43.19 -12.94 21.01
C PHE A 568 -43.84 -11.57 21.01
N ILE A 569 -43.24 -10.58 21.62
CA ILE A 569 -43.74 -9.22 21.68
C ILE A 569 -43.29 -8.46 20.43
N VAL A 570 -44.26 -8.02 19.59
CA VAL A 570 -43.97 -7.22 18.41
C VAL A 570 -43.75 -5.77 18.85
N GLY A 571 -42.47 -5.36 18.76
CA GLY A 571 -42.04 -4.03 19.24
C GLY A 571 -40.54 -3.85 19.07
N HIS A 572 -40.02 -2.79 19.66
CA HIS A 572 -38.60 -2.53 19.71
C HIS A 572 -38.13 -2.33 21.16
N PRO A 573 -36.87 -2.69 21.48
CA PRO A 573 -36.35 -2.49 22.83
C PRO A 573 -36.19 -0.98 23.13
N LEU A 574 -36.45 -0.60 24.36
CA LEU A 574 -36.32 0.78 24.84
C LEU A 574 -34.90 1.32 24.69
N SER A 575 -33.91 0.43 24.59
CA SER A 575 -32.53 0.81 24.30
C SER A 575 -32.33 1.48 22.94
N GLN A 576 -33.22 1.26 21.96
CA GLN A 576 -33.17 1.95 20.66
C GLN A 576 -33.65 3.39 20.77
N GLU A 577 -34.60 3.68 21.68
CA GLU A 577 -35.10 5.05 21.96
C GLU A 577 -34.08 5.84 22.80
N LEU A 578 -33.30 5.16 23.63
CA LEU A 578 -32.31 5.74 24.55
C LEU A 578 -30.88 5.56 24.04
N SER A 579 -30.63 5.86 22.76
CA SER A 579 -29.28 5.85 22.20
C SER A 579 -28.41 6.94 22.83
N SER A 580 -27.10 6.74 22.86
CA SER A 580 -26.17 7.71 23.47
C SER A 580 -26.29 9.08 22.78
N GLY A 581 -26.47 10.14 23.57
CA GLY A 581 -26.67 11.51 23.10
C GLY A 581 -28.10 11.87 22.70
N GLN A 582 -29.08 10.95 22.76
CA GLN A 582 -30.49 11.25 22.55
C GLN A 582 -31.18 11.55 23.90
N CYS A 583 -31.84 12.71 24.01
CA CYS A 583 -32.62 13.11 25.17
C CYS A 583 -34.12 13.08 24.85
N LEU A 584 -34.92 12.59 25.80
CA LEU A 584 -36.35 12.61 25.71
C LEU A 584 -36.91 13.83 26.48
N SER A 585 -38.14 14.27 26.10
CA SER A 585 -38.81 15.33 26.84
C SER A 585 -39.22 14.84 28.21
N GLU A 586 -39.30 15.77 29.18
CA GLU A 586 -39.70 15.49 30.55
C GLU A 586 -41.06 14.75 30.63
N THR A 587 -42.04 15.20 29.85
CA THR A 587 -43.33 14.54 29.76
C THR A 587 -43.27 13.10 29.28
N THR A 588 -42.46 12.84 28.24
CA THR A 588 -42.24 11.48 27.69
C THR A 588 -41.57 10.58 28.75
N VAL A 589 -40.61 11.11 29.50
CA VAL A 589 -39.91 10.36 30.57
C VAL A 589 -40.87 10.04 31.68
N ILE A 590 -41.70 11.00 32.14
CA ILE A 590 -42.73 10.78 33.18
C ILE A 590 -43.67 9.65 32.73
N ASP A 591 -44.20 9.70 31.53
CA ASP A 591 -45.15 8.68 31.04
C ASP A 591 -44.46 7.32 30.90
N THR A 592 -43.21 7.27 30.42
CA THR A 592 -42.44 6.04 30.29
C THR A 592 -42.14 5.40 31.65
N LEU A 593 -41.72 6.19 32.66
CA LEU A 593 -41.43 5.66 33.96
C LEU A 593 -42.70 5.26 34.73
N ARG A 594 -43.82 5.98 34.53
CA ARG A 594 -45.09 5.63 35.11
C ARG A 594 -45.59 4.28 34.58
N ASP A 595 -45.56 4.06 33.26
CA ASP A 595 -45.97 2.80 32.64
C ASP A 595 -45.10 1.62 33.12
N LEU A 596 -43.79 1.82 33.28
CA LEU A 596 -42.87 0.81 33.78
C LEU A 596 -43.11 0.52 35.27
N LEU A 597 -43.32 1.56 36.11
CA LEU A 597 -43.60 1.41 37.54
C LEU A 597 -44.93 0.71 37.82
N GLN A 598 -45.97 0.90 36.96
CA GLN A 598 -47.20 0.15 37.07
C GLN A 598 -46.98 -1.34 36.92
N THR A 599 -46.22 -1.78 35.89
CA THR A 599 -45.85 -3.16 35.70
C THR A 599 -44.99 -3.71 36.83
N LEU A 600 -44.04 -2.91 37.29
CA LEU A 600 -43.16 -3.29 38.38
C LEU A 600 -43.88 -3.39 39.75
N ALA A 601 -44.93 -2.56 39.99
CA ALA A 601 -45.74 -2.67 41.19
C ALA A 601 -46.46 -4.05 41.24
N PHE A 602 -46.98 -4.52 40.11
CA PHE A 602 -47.58 -5.86 40.03
C PHE A 602 -46.53 -6.97 40.29
N VAL A 603 -45.31 -6.82 39.78
CA VAL A 603 -44.20 -7.80 40.02
C VAL A 603 -43.85 -7.82 41.53
N HIS A 604 -43.75 -6.66 42.18
CA HIS A 604 -43.44 -6.54 43.63
C HIS A 604 -44.56 -7.06 44.52
N GLU A 605 -45.84 -6.81 44.14
CA GLU A 605 -47.02 -7.36 44.85
C GLU A 605 -47.02 -8.90 44.83
N ASN A 606 -46.51 -9.51 43.74
CA ASN A 606 -46.29 -10.95 43.64
C ASN A 606 -45.00 -11.43 44.30
N LYS A 607 -44.35 -10.60 45.15
CA LYS A 607 -43.14 -10.91 45.94
C LYS A 607 -41.94 -11.30 45.10
N VAL A 608 -41.79 -10.72 43.92
CA VAL A 608 -40.69 -10.95 42.96
C VAL A 608 -39.87 -9.66 42.88
N ILE A 609 -38.53 -9.79 42.88
CA ILE A 609 -37.58 -8.76 42.54
C ILE A 609 -36.95 -9.12 41.19
N HIS A 610 -37.00 -8.22 40.20
CA HIS A 610 -36.55 -8.51 38.82
C HIS A 610 -35.05 -8.60 38.68
N ARG A 611 -34.29 -7.68 39.29
CA ARG A 611 -32.80 -7.64 39.38
C ARG A 611 -32.02 -7.33 38.13
N ASP A 612 -32.66 -7.28 36.96
CA ASP A 612 -32.00 -6.91 35.68
C ASP A 612 -32.87 -5.95 34.84
N ILE A 613 -33.40 -4.92 35.50
CA ILE A 613 -34.11 -3.84 34.83
C ILE A 613 -33.13 -2.97 34.09
N LYS A 614 -33.27 -2.89 32.77
CA LYS A 614 -32.45 -2.07 31.86
C LYS A 614 -33.20 -1.86 30.54
N PRO A 615 -32.83 -0.84 29.74
CA PRO A 615 -33.55 -0.52 28.49
C PRO A 615 -33.62 -1.68 27.48
N SER A 616 -32.64 -2.60 27.43
CA SER A 616 -32.70 -3.76 26.55
C SER A 616 -33.67 -4.85 26.98
N ASN A 617 -34.09 -4.87 28.27
CA ASN A 617 -35.04 -5.82 28.82
C ASN A 617 -36.45 -5.23 28.90
N ILE A 618 -36.72 -4.14 28.20
CA ILE A 618 -38.02 -3.48 28.13
C ILE A 618 -38.37 -3.28 26.65
N ILE A 619 -39.48 -3.81 26.19
CA ILE A 619 -39.95 -3.67 24.79
C ILE A 619 -41.13 -2.68 24.76
N ARG A 620 -41.05 -1.68 23.90
CA ARG A 620 -42.20 -0.87 23.54
C ARG A 620 -43.02 -1.60 22.50
N ARG A 621 -44.20 -2.07 22.87
CA ARG A 621 -45.09 -2.84 22.01
C ARG A 621 -45.76 -1.93 20.96
N HIS A 622 -45.75 -2.33 19.70
CA HIS A 622 -46.27 -1.49 18.60
C HIS A 622 -47.77 -1.34 18.58
N SER A 623 -48.53 -2.27 19.15
CA SER A 623 -50.00 -2.26 19.09
C SER A 623 -50.66 -1.19 19.95
N ASP A 624 -50.07 -0.85 21.09
CA ASP A 624 -50.66 0.04 22.11
C ASP A 624 -49.64 0.98 22.77
N TRP A 625 -48.36 0.92 22.30
CA TRP A 625 -47.22 1.71 22.82
C TRP A 625 -46.91 1.47 24.30
N LYS A 626 -47.44 0.42 24.90
CA LYS A 626 -47.16 0.02 26.27
C LYS A 626 -45.76 -0.64 26.38
N LEU A 627 -45.15 -0.47 27.56
CA LEU A 627 -43.89 -1.11 27.88
C LEU A 627 -44.14 -2.54 28.39
N VAL A 628 -43.43 -3.49 27.80
CA VAL A 628 -43.46 -4.89 28.21
C VAL A 628 -42.11 -5.25 28.83
N LEU A 629 -42.13 -5.68 30.10
CA LEU A 629 -40.93 -6.09 30.83
C LEU A 629 -40.62 -7.55 30.51
N ILE A 630 -39.40 -7.80 30.02
CA ILE A 630 -38.97 -9.12 29.58
C ILE A 630 -37.77 -9.61 30.41
N ASP A 631 -37.40 -10.87 30.31
CA ASP A 631 -36.23 -11.54 30.86
C ASP A 631 -36.20 -11.65 32.40
N PHE A 632 -37.02 -12.56 32.91
CA PHE A 632 -37.11 -12.91 34.32
C PHE A 632 -36.09 -13.94 34.82
N GLY A 633 -34.99 -14.17 34.09
CA GLY A 633 -33.94 -15.15 34.39
C GLY A 633 -33.07 -14.84 35.63
N ALA A 634 -33.13 -13.60 36.09
CA ALA A 634 -32.34 -13.14 37.25
C ALA A 634 -33.15 -12.98 38.53
N VAL A 635 -34.45 -13.26 38.53
CA VAL A 635 -35.37 -12.94 39.62
C VAL A 635 -35.04 -13.61 40.95
N LYS A 636 -35.46 -12.95 42.04
CA LYS A 636 -35.45 -13.49 43.41
C LYS A 636 -36.89 -13.53 43.94
N ASP A 637 -37.37 -14.73 44.31
CA ASP A 637 -38.61 -14.88 45.02
C ASP A 637 -38.37 -14.66 46.55
N VAL A 638 -39.01 -13.63 47.09
CA VAL A 638 -38.83 -13.21 48.48
C VAL A 638 -39.60 -14.17 49.42
N SER A 639 -40.56 -14.96 48.89
CA SER A 639 -41.32 -15.94 49.63
C SER A 639 -40.60 -17.26 49.89
N ALA A 640 -39.53 -17.55 49.17
CA ALA A 640 -38.76 -18.78 49.33
C ALA A 640 -38.07 -18.82 50.71
N PRO A 641 -38.17 -19.91 51.50
CA PRO A 641 -37.52 -19.99 52.80
C PRO A 641 -36.02 -19.85 52.68
N PRO A 642 -35.31 -19.19 53.65
CA PRO A 642 -33.87 -19.12 53.68
C PRO A 642 -33.28 -20.53 53.81
N MET A 643 -32.47 -20.97 52.84
CA MET A 643 -31.78 -22.25 52.99
C MET A 643 -30.62 -22.13 53.98
N GLU A 644 -30.72 -22.86 55.06
CA GLU A 644 -29.68 -23.08 56.08
C GLU A 644 -28.52 -23.88 55.51
N ASN A 645 -27.72 -23.55 54.72
CA ASN A 645 -26.46 -24.10 54.25
C ASN A 645 -26.16 -23.64 52.81
N GLN A 646 -25.97 -22.34 52.61
CA GLN A 646 -25.23 -21.89 51.45
C GLN A 646 -23.94 -21.20 51.94
N GLU A 647 -22.86 -21.97 51.97
CA GLU A 647 -21.54 -21.42 51.69
C GLU A 647 -21.62 -20.66 50.38
N HIS A 648 -21.11 -19.44 50.36
CA HIS A 648 -21.12 -18.49 49.24
C HIS A 648 -20.74 -19.18 47.94
N THR A 649 -21.73 -19.60 47.17
CA THR A 649 -21.47 -20.03 45.78
C THR A 649 -21.11 -18.78 44.98
N PRO A 650 -20.04 -18.82 44.11
CA PRO A 650 -19.58 -17.68 43.32
C PRO A 650 -20.65 -17.04 42.38
N PHE A 651 -21.81 -17.71 42.26
CA PHE A 651 -22.95 -17.30 41.43
C PHE A 651 -23.86 -16.22 42.05
N THR A 652 -23.76 -15.92 43.32
CA THR A 652 -24.58 -14.88 43.97
C THR A 652 -23.92 -13.49 43.93
N ILE A 653 -22.65 -13.42 43.52
CA ILE A 653 -21.88 -12.19 43.46
C ILE A 653 -21.89 -11.67 42.00
N GLY A 654 -22.56 -10.58 41.74
CA GLY A 654 -22.43 -9.84 40.49
C GLY A 654 -23.57 -9.99 39.47
N ILE A 655 -24.79 -10.37 39.88
CA ILE A 655 -25.96 -10.31 38.98
C ILE A 655 -26.43 -8.87 38.87
N GLY A 656 -26.35 -8.31 37.65
CA GLY A 656 -26.83 -6.97 37.32
C GLY A 656 -25.96 -6.28 36.27
N THR A 657 -26.56 -5.41 35.51
CA THR A 657 -25.89 -4.64 34.46
C THR A 657 -25.21 -3.42 35.06
N LYS A 658 -23.93 -3.21 34.73
CA LYS A 658 -23.12 -2.07 35.21
C LYS A 658 -23.85 -0.74 34.98
N GLY A 659 -24.00 0.05 36.09
CA GLY A 659 -24.67 1.34 36.08
C GLY A 659 -26.17 1.28 36.37
N TYR A 660 -26.86 0.14 36.19
CA TYR A 660 -28.25 -0.06 36.58
C TYR A 660 -28.43 -0.87 37.87
N ALA A 661 -27.44 -1.69 38.24
CA ALA A 661 -27.45 -2.46 39.47
C ALA A 661 -26.83 -1.65 40.61
N PRO A 662 -27.56 -1.41 41.71
CA PRO A 662 -27.02 -0.74 42.88
C PRO A 662 -26.14 -1.67 43.76
N ASN A 663 -25.41 -1.11 44.71
CA ASN A 663 -24.39 -1.81 45.48
C ASN A 663 -24.97 -3.00 46.28
N GLU A 664 -26.12 -2.83 46.95
CA GLU A 664 -26.73 -3.92 47.71
C GLU A 664 -27.07 -5.13 46.84
N GLN A 665 -27.46 -4.91 45.58
CA GLN A 665 -27.72 -5.99 44.65
C GLN A 665 -26.40 -6.65 44.21
N CYS A 666 -25.34 -5.87 43.95
CA CYS A 666 -24.02 -6.39 43.63
C CYS A 666 -23.44 -7.25 44.75
N PHE A 667 -23.79 -6.94 46.01
CA PHE A 667 -23.41 -7.72 47.19
C PHE A 667 -24.36 -8.89 47.50
N GLY A 668 -25.27 -9.23 46.58
CA GLY A 668 -26.16 -10.38 46.70
C GLY A 668 -27.35 -10.22 47.62
N ARG A 669 -27.68 -8.97 48.02
CA ARG A 669 -28.79 -8.61 48.94
C ARG A 669 -29.80 -7.70 48.26
N PRO A 670 -30.40 -8.11 47.10
CA PRO A 670 -31.35 -7.28 46.37
C PRO A 670 -32.61 -7.03 47.20
N GLN A 671 -33.13 -5.80 47.09
CA GLN A 671 -34.37 -5.33 47.68
C GLN A 671 -35.32 -4.86 46.59
N TYR A 672 -36.61 -4.63 46.87
CA TYR A 672 -37.52 -4.00 45.90
C TYR A 672 -37.02 -2.63 45.46
N SER A 673 -36.42 -1.87 46.37
CA SER A 673 -35.78 -0.59 46.08
C SER A 673 -34.56 -0.69 45.14
N SER A 674 -34.00 -1.88 44.89
CA SER A 674 -32.97 -2.10 43.90
C SER A 674 -33.50 -2.01 42.46
N ASP A 675 -34.71 -2.54 42.21
CA ASP A 675 -35.40 -2.39 40.92
C ASP A 675 -35.80 -0.92 40.69
N ILE A 676 -36.20 -0.18 41.76
CA ILE A 676 -36.54 1.24 41.69
C ILE A 676 -35.33 2.07 41.30
N TYR A 677 -34.14 1.76 41.88
CA TYR A 677 -32.89 2.39 41.45
C TYR A 677 -32.63 2.26 39.96
N ALA A 678 -32.83 1.05 39.39
CA ALA A 678 -32.65 0.79 37.95
C ALA A 678 -33.63 1.61 37.10
N VAL A 679 -34.89 1.77 37.54
CA VAL A 679 -35.91 2.60 36.88
C VAL A 679 -35.47 4.08 36.94
N GLY A 680 -35.01 4.58 38.08
CA GLY A 680 -34.48 5.95 38.23
C GLY A 680 -33.30 6.21 37.28
N MET A 681 -32.38 5.25 37.16
CA MET A 681 -31.25 5.36 36.22
C MET A 681 -31.69 5.35 34.73
N ILE A 682 -32.77 4.67 34.39
CA ILE A 682 -33.38 4.76 33.06
C ILE A 682 -33.91 6.15 32.80
N GLY A 683 -34.61 6.76 33.78
CA GLY A 683 -35.14 8.13 33.70
C GLY A 683 -34.00 9.17 33.53
N ILE A 684 -32.97 9.10 34.34
CA ILE A 684 -31.82 9.99 34.23
C ILE A 684 -31.13 9.86 32.88
N LYS A 685 -30.92 8.63 32.40
CA LYS A 685 -30.36 8.40 31.06
C LYS A 685 -31.26 8.98 29.98
N ALA A 686 -32.57 8.81 30.08
CA ALA A 686 -33.54 9.30 29.09
C ALA A 686 -33.53 10.84 29.02
N LEU A 687 -33.33 11.52 30.12
CA LEU A 687 -33.27 12.98 30.17
C LEU A 687 -31.92 13.53 29.72
N THR A 688 -30.82 12.90 30.10
CA THR A 688 -29.47 13.43 29.89
C THR A 688 -28.78 12.90 28.59
N GLY A 689 -29.23 11.78 28.06
CA GLY A 689 -28.55 11.05 26.98
C GLY A 689 -27.20 10.41 27.39
N ILE A 690 -26.80 10.52 28.65
CA ILE A 690 -25.53 10.05 29.21
C ILE A 690 -25.67 8.60 29.70
N SER A 691 -24.71 7.76 29.41
CA SER A 691 -24.72 6.38 29.91
C SER A 691 -24.52 6.31 31.43
N PRO A 692 -25.25 5.44 32.16
CA PRO A 692 -25.22 5.40 33.64
C PRO A 692 -23.85 5.23 34.25
N HIS A 693 -22.92 4.56 33.58
CA HIS A 693 -21.56 4.33 34.09
C HIS A 693 -20.61 5.52 33.90
N GLU A 694 -21.05 6.59 33.21
CA GLU A 694 -20.25 7.80 32.95
C GLU A 694 -20.48 8.88 33.99
N PHE A 695 -21.54 8.77 34.83
CA PHE A 695 -21.81 9.72 35.89
C PHE A 695 -20.78 9.62 37.03
N LYS A 696 -20.40 10.81 37.54
CA LYS A 696 -19.56 10.90 38.71
C LYS A 696 -20.43 10.77 39.94
N ARG A 697 -19.83 10.31 41.04
CA ARG A 697 -20.42 10.31 42.38
C ARG A 697 -19.66 11.30 43.27
N ASP A 698 -20.39 11.88 44.24
CA ASP A 698 -19.78 12.77 45.20
C ASP A 698 -19.09 12.01 46.33
N SER A 699 -18.66 12.73 47.38
CA SER A 699 -18.01 12.16 48.57
C SER A 699 -18.92 11.27 49.40
N GLU A 700 -20.24 11.42 49.31
CA GLU A 700 -21.26 10.61 50.00
C GLU A 700 -21.71 9.42 49.15
N GLY A 701 -21.23 9.31 47.93
CA GLY A 701 -21.56 8.27 46.96
C GLY A 701 -22.78 8.59 46.07
N GLU A 702 -23.35 9.78 46.22
CA GLU A 702 -24.55 10.17 45.46
C GLU A 702 -24.25 10.57 44.03
N LEU A 703 -25.21 10.35 43.15
CA LEU A 703 -25.06 10.54 41.71
C LEU A 703 -25.11 12.02 41.31
N GLN A 704 -24.05 12.53 40.65
CA GLN A 704 -24.02 13.92 40.16
C GLN A 704 -24.65 14.00 38.76
N TRP A 705 -25.93 14.27 38.65
CA TRP A 705 -26.65 14.29 37.38
C TRP A 705 -27.47 15.56 37.15
N ARG A 706 -27.93 16.29 38.21
CA ARG A 706 -28.84 17.44 38.10
C ARG A 706 -28.27 18.60 37.31
N ASP A 707 -26.94 18.77 37.31
CA ASP A 707 -26.21 19.78 36.55
C ASP A 707 -26.10 19.48 35.03
N LYS A 708 -26.57 18.33 34.57
CA LYS A 708 -26.46 17.87 33.21
C LYS A 708 -27.71 18.13 32.37
N VAL A 709 -28.83 18.46 32.99
CA VAL A 709 -30.11 18.66 32.29
C VAL A 709 -31.02 19.60 33.08
N GLU A 710 -31.78 20.45 32.38
CA GLU A 710 -32.80 21.29 32.94
C GLU A 710 -34.15 20.53 32.95
N VAL A 711 -34.64 20.24 34.16
CA VAL A 711 -35.94 19.56 34.36
C VAL A 711 -36.64 20.23 35.56
N SER A 712 -37.95 19.97 35.71
CA SER A 712 -38.71 20.47 36.85
C SER A 712 -38.14 19.95 38.18
N GLU A 713 -38.03 20.80 39.19
CA GLU A 713 -37.56 20.41 40.53
C GLU A 713 -38.32 19.21 41.10
N PRO A 714 -39.66 19.10 40.99
CA PRO A 714 -40.35 17.94 41.54
C PRO A 714 -39.95 16.62 40.84
N LEU A 715 -39.70 16.63 39.52
CA LEU A 715 -39.18 15.44 38.81
C LEU A 715 -37.76 15.12 39.25
N ALA A 716 -36.90 16.16 39.39
CA ALA A 716 -35.53 15.99 39.84
C ALA A 716 -35.46 15.38 41.24
N ASP A 717 -36.34 15.80 42.14
CA ASP A 717 -36.39 15.26 43.51
C ASP A 717 -36.83 13.79 43.52
N ILE A 718 -37.88 13.43 42.74
CA ILE A 718 -38.32 12.04 42.64
C ILE A 718 -37.21 11.13 42.08
N LEU A 719 -36.56 11.55 40.99
CA LEU A 719 -35.48 10.76 40.38
C LEU A 719 -34.26 10.65 41.31
N SER A 720 -33.88 11.74 42.00
CA SER A 720 -32.78 11.69 42.97
C SER A 720 -33.09 10.74 44.13
N GLN A 721 -34.30 10.75 44.66
CA GLN A 721 -34.72 9.82 45.69
C GLN A 721 -34.72 8.35 45.23
N MET A 722 -35.03 8.09 43.96
CA MET A 722 -34.96 6.73 43.39
C MET A 722 -33.55 6.17 43.30
N VAL A 723 -32.54 7.05 43.13
CA VAL A 723 -31.14 6.62 42.90
C VAL A 723 -30.18 6.88 44.07
N LEU A 724 -30.71 7.24 45.25
CA LEU A 724 -29.89 7.39 46.46
C LEU A 724 -29.02 6.16 46.72
N GLU A 725 -27.82 6.36 47.23
CA GLU A 725 -26.90 5.24 47.53
C GLU A 725 -27.44 4.38 48.67
N ASP A 726 -28.00 4.97 49.73
CA ASP A 726 -28.65 4.20 50.79
C ASP A 726 -30.04 3.73 50.34
N TYR A 727 -30.15 2.43 50.10
CA TYR A 727 -31.38 1.78 49.63
C TYR A 727 -32.58 1.97 50.61
N LYS A 728 -32.34 2.24 51.90
CA LYS A 728 -33.37 2.48 52.92
C LYS A 728 -34.04 3.82 52.75
N GLN A 729 -33.39 4.80 52.16
CA GLN A 729 -33.90 6.13 51.92
C GLN A 729 -34.62 6.26 50.56
N ARG A 730 -34.54 5.25 49.74
CA ARG A 730 -35.28 5.17 48.48
C ARG A 730 -36.75 4.85 48.72
N TYR A 731 -37.56 4.98 47.68
CA TYR A 731 -38.89 4.36 47.72
C TYR A 731 -38.77 2.86 47.95
N GLN A 732 -39.51 2.31 48.91
CA GLN A 732 -39.35 0.91 49.31
C GLN A 732 -40.11 -0.06 48.38
N THR A 733 -41.12 0.42 47.68
CA THR A 733 -41.92 -0.36 46.73
C THR A 733 -42.15 0.46 45.43
N ALA A 734 -42.36 -0.23 44.31
CA ALA A 734 -42.68 0.43 43.06
C ALA A 734 -44.01 1.21 43.15
N ARG A 735 -44.94 0.78 44.04
CA ARG A 735 -46.21 1.50 44.30
C ARG A 735 -45.98 2.87 44.97
N GLU A 736 -45.05 2.97 45.89
CA GLU A 736 -44.67 4.27 46.52
C GLU A 736 -44.09 5.24 45.48
N ALA A 737 -43.17 4.76 44.64
CA ALA A 737 -42.63 5.58 43.55
C ALA A 737 -43.73 5.99 42.54
N LEU A 738 -44.62 5.08 42.17
CA LEU A 738 -45.75 5.36 41.30
C LEU A 738 -46.68 6.47 41.84
N ILE A 739 -47.03 6.44 43.12
CA ILE A 739 -47.80 7.50 43.79
C ILE A 739 -47.14 8.87 43.65
N ALA A 740 -45.79 8.94 43.81
CA ALA A 740 -45.04 10.18 43.64
C ALA A 740 -45.18 10.73 42.19
N PHE A 741 -45.10 9.85 41.16
CA PHE A 741 -45.28 10.23 39.76
C PHE A 741 -46.73 10.64 39.44
N GLU A 742 -47.75 10.04 40.10
CA GLU A 742 -49.17 10.45 39.96
C GLU A 742 -49.42 11.83 40.53
N GLN A 743 -48.83 12.14 41.71
CA GLN A 743 -48.88 13.47 42.33
C GLN A 743 -48.22 14.52 41.44
N LEU A 744 -47.06 14.22 40.88
CA LEU A 744 -46.35 15.07 39.92
C LEU A 744 -47.21 15.41 38.70
N SER A 745 -47.87 14.42 38.10
CA SER A 745 -48.78 14.62 36.94
C SER A 745 -49.92 15.57 37.28
N THR A 746 -50.49 15.45 38.51
CA THR A 746 -51.57 16.34 39.00
C THR A 746 -51.07 17.78 39.18
N TYR A 747 -49.82 17.94 39.67
CA TYR A 747 -49.16 19.24 39.85
C TYR A 747 -48.89 19.94 38.51
N ILE A 748 -48.38 19.23 37.51
CA ILE A 748 -48.11 19.75 36.15
C ILE A 748 -49.40 20.18 35.48
N ASN A 749 -50.47 19.35 35.52
CA ASN A 749 -51.77 19.67 34.93
C ASN A 749 -52.41 20.92 35.57
N LYS A 750 -52.30 21.11 36.91
CA LYS A 750 -52.75 22.32 37.60
C LYS A 750 -52.00 23.58 37.18
N ASN A 751 -50.72 23.49 36.96
CA ASN A 751 -49.90 24.64 36.55
C ASN A 751 -50.12 25.01 35.09
N THR A 752 -50.32 24.03 34.21
CA THR A 752 -50.67 24.25 32.77
C THR A 752 -52.02 24.90 32.66
N MET A 753 -53.04 24.48 33.47
CA MET A 753 -54.34 25.15 33.51
C MET A 753 -54.31 26.59 34.11
N ARG A 754 -53.42 26.87 35.06
CA ARG A 754 -53.18 28.21 35.56
C ARG A 754 -52.52 29.15 34.56
N GLN A 755 -51.57 28.66 33.76
CA GLN A 755 -50.93 29.45 32.70
C GLN A 755 -51.90 29.75 31.54
N ASN A 756 -52.76 28.79 31.15
CA ASN A 756 -53.80 29.03 30.13
C ASN A 756 -54.94 29.96 30.57
N ASN A 757 -55.22 30.08 31.89
CA ASN A 757 -56.21 31.01 32.41
C ASN A 757 -55.65 32.44 32.70
N SER A 758 -54.34 32.63 32.65
CA SER A 758 -53.71 33.95 32.79
C SER A 758 -53.44 34.68 31.47
N SER A 759 -53.77 34.08 30.33
CA SER A 759 -53.63 34.60 28.97
C SER A 759 -54.97 34.80 28.27
N ILE A 760 -55.96 35.44 28.93
CA ILE A 760 -57.10 36.01 28.22
C ILE A 760 -56.72 37.45 27.85
N PRO A 761 -56.53 37.76 26.55
CA PRO A 761 -56.28 39.14 26.13
C PRO A 761 -57.61 39.93 26.23
N THR A 762 -57.60 41.05 26.97
CA THR A 762 -58.63 42.09 26.87
C THR A 762 -58.69 42.61 25.45
N ALA A 763 -59.95 42.68 24.94
CA ALA A 763 -60.24 43.16 23.60
C ALA A 763 -59.73 44.58 23.37
N PRO A 764 -59.18 44.93 22.20
CA PRO A 764 -58.90 46.31 21.82
C PRO A 764 -60.16 46.99 21.34
N SER A 765 -60.31 48.24 21.77
CA SER A 765 -61.33 49.23 21.36
C SER A 765 -61.24 49.52 19.87
N ASP A 766 -62.41 49.65 19.24
CA ASP A 766 -62.62 50.13 17.86
C ASP A 766 -61.97 51.46 17.57
N ASP A 767 -61.15 51.49 16.52
CA ASP A 767 -60.68 52.70 15.85
C ASP A 767 -60.99 52.56 14.34
N PRO A 768 -61.79 53.46 13.73
CA PRO A 768 -62.34 53.27 12.40
C PRO A 768 -61.55 53.83 11.23
N ASP A 769 -60.27 54.11 11.35
CA ASP A 769 -59.50 54.68 10.26
C ASP A 769 -58.14 53.99 9.98
N ALA A 770 -58.14 52.92 9.14
CA ALA A 770 -56.95 52.47 8.44
C ALA A 770 -57.28 51.86 7.06
N PRO A 771 -56.54 52.23 6.00
CA PRO A 771 -56.91 51.98 4.61
C PRO A 771 -56.50 50.56 4.17
N THR A 772 -57.37 49.97 3.41
CA THR A 772 -57.21 48.73 2.63
C THR A 772 -56.21 48.86 1.50
N THR A 773 -55.28 47.93 1.41
CA THR A 773 -54.55 47.63 0.16
C THR A 773 -54.71 46.16 -0.21
N PRO A 774 -54.87 45.84 -1.51
CA PRO A 774 -55.34 44.56 -2.00
C PRO A 774 -54.26 43.53 -2.23
N TRP A 775 -54.70 42.29 -2.21
CA TRP A 775 -53.95 41.07 -2.61
C TRP A 775 -53.49 41.14 -4.06
N GLN A 776 -52.26 40.72 -4.33
CA GLN A 776 -51.86 40.14 -5.63
C GLN A 776 -51.06 38.89 -5.38
N ASP A 777 -51.41 37.89 -6.16
CA ASP A 777 -51.04 36.52 -6.48
C ASP A 777 -49.68 35.96 -5.97
#